data_e863e789f8d159ea6f1065e66003be48
#
_entry.id   e863e789f8d159ea6f1065e66003be48
#
_cell.length_a   1.000
_cell.length_b   1.000
_cell.length_c   1.000
_cell.angle_alpha   90.00
_cell.angle_beta   90.00
_cell.angle_gamma   90.00
#
_symmetry.space_group_name_H-M   'P 1'
#
loop_
_entity.id
_entity.type
_entity.pdbx_description
1 polymer ?
#
loop_
_entity_poly.entity_id
_entity_poly.type
_entity_poly.pdbx_seq_one_letter_code
_entity_poly.pdbx_strand_id
1 'polypeptide(L)'
;MKKLLALMLVVAMLLPCLITGCDFLKKDKAETTTKVEDTSSTPKETEPSETEPSETEPSETEPSETEPSETEPSETEPSETEPSETEPSETEPSETEPSETEPSETEPSETEPGDDPITPPEPAKLTLTTVNVTTGTDATELFAGAELISYLNKKGVSASADGFPIHIMIDSALGEGCFTVEAAFEENAGMIIKGGVGRDVVYGVYKFLETYAGFRYFTHNLETQTDDPVVITEGLMMNYVPVIGPRRLTWHSVYHDNYRWCAKNGVNFGVGLSEELGGQSLNYGNWFVHTIGNLSGTTYPYPSYSSNPCLTDPEIYATVLANVRKELEKNPDINIFSISQTDVEMWCKCPNCSKIAEEEGSISGVWVRFLNKIAEDLEEDYPNLTIDTLAYKHTQTAPKITKPHKNVCIRLCSITCCFTHAINDPNCTRNKKFCEDLIAWGKICDNIHIWDYTTDFHYYISTFANLFTIYDNMQFFAENNVVSMFPQGNSQGYSGEFGELRAYLLAKLMCDPYMSREEYSNHMNEFLKAYYGEGWESIRAFIDKTSELAANGGYKLDGNENETDAVCGQGIYDHPLTVITRQEYLDNEAYFDELWATALALAGDRAEYVERSMMQWRLTKLYLHPNAEEAQKLIDDAKAAGVVWKEGQPNVQSDSDLSKSPYYWKYGA
;
A
#
# COMPACT_ATOMS: atom_id res chain seq x y z
N MET A 1 -37.18 4.68 25.16
CA MET A 1 -36.73 3.30 25.14
C MET A 1 -36.41 2.75 23.72
N LYS A 2 -37.11 3.10 22.64
CA LYS A 2 -36.80 2.62 21.27
C LYS A 2 -35.55 3.25 20.64
N LYS A 3 -35.12 4.45 21.05
CA LYS A 3 -33.88 5.10 20.54
C LYS A 3 -32.60 4.64 21.26
N LEU A 4 -32.71 4.06 22.46
CA LEU A 4 -31.56 3.50 23.18
C LEU A 4 -31.22 2.07 22.74
N LEU A 5 -32.22 1.34 22.20
CA LEU A 5 -32.03 0.01 21.67
C LEU A 5 -31.34 0.02 20.26
N ALA A 6 -31.62 1.08 19.48
CA ALA A 6 -30.96 1.27 18.18
C ALA A 6 -29.48 1.64 18.32
N LEU A 7 -29.09 2.38 19.35
CA LEU A 7 -27.70 2.76 19.60
C LEU A 7 -26.86 1.58 20.11
N MET A 8 -27.46 0.62 20.82
CA MET A 8 -26.75 -0.60 21.26
C MET A 8 -26.61 -1.64 20.15
N LEU A 9 -27.45 -1.64 19.13
CA LEU A 9 -27.32 -2.53 17.98
C LEU A 9 -26.26 -2.03 16.98
N VAL A 10 -26.06 -0.73 16.87
CA VAL A 10 -25.02 -0.14 16.03
C VAL A 10 -23.61 -0.35 16.63
N VAL A 11 -23.48 -0.34 17.95
CA VAL A 11 -22.20 -0.62 18.62
C VAL A 11 -21.84 -2.12 18.57
N ALA A 12 -22.81 -3.03 18.42
CA ALA A 12 -22.56 -4.46 18.31
C ALA A 12 -22.19 -4.93 16.88
N MET A 13 -22.41 -4.11 15.85
CA MET A 13 -22.04 -4.42 14.44
C MET A 13 -20.70 -3.85 13.99
N LEU A 14 -20.03 -3.04 14.80
CA LEU A 14 -18.74 -2.42 14.46
C LEU A 14 -17.51 -3.15 15.02
N LEU A 15 -17.67 -4.33 15.63
CA LEU A 15 -16.55 -5.03 16.29
C LEU A 15 -15.88 -6.18 15.55
N PRO A 16 -16.18 -6.62 14.32
CA PRO A 16 -15.45 -7.72 13.69
C PRO A 16 -14.30 -7.34 12.76
N CYS A 17 -14.07 -6.07 12.43
CA CYS A 17 -13.04 -5.70 11.44
C CYS A 17 -11.65 -5.36 12.02
N LEU A 18 -11.43 -5.56 13.31
CA LEU A 18 -10.20 -5.14 14.00
C LEU A 18 -9.22 -6.24 14.39
N ILE A 19 -9.43 -7.49 13.98
CA ILE A 19 -8.51 -8.58 14.36
C ILE A 19 -8.17 -9.42 13.15
N THR A 20 -7.27 -8.95 12.28
CA THR A 20 -6.39 -9.80 11.47
C THR A 20 -5.12 -9.03 11.08
N GLY A 21 -4.37 -8.60 12.05
CA GLY A 21 -2.95 -8.30 11.95
C GLY A 21 -2.29 -9.18 13.01
N CYS A 22 -1.26 -9.90 12.65
CA CYS A 22 -0.48 -10.84 13.46
C CYS A 22 -0.48 -10.56 14.97
N ASP A 23 -1.28 -11.31 15.75
CA ASP A 23 -1.12 -11.36 17.19
C ASP A 23 -0.23 -12.54 17.57
N PHE A 24 0.99 -12.21 17.92
CA PHE A 24 1.91 -13.13 18.60
C PHE A 24 1.92 -12.80 20.10
N LEU A 25 1.47 -13.79 20.91
CA LEU A 25 1.69 -13.96 22.35
C LEU A 25 0.89 -13.11 23.35
N LYS A 26 -0.02 -13.70 24.07
CA LYS A 26 0.16 -14.27 25.42
C LYS A 26 -1.13 -14.78 26.05
N LYS A 27 -0.97 -15.95 26.65
CA LYS A 27 -1.86 -16.66 27.59
C LYS A 27 -2.23 -15.80 28.78
N ASP A 28 -3.50 -15.72 29.16
CA ASP A 28 -3.87 -15.82 30.56
C ASP A 28 -5.29 -16.36 30.75
N LYS A 29 -5.47 -17.07 31.84
CA LYS A 29 -6.54 -17.99 32.23
C LYS A 29 -7.88 -17.28 32.42
N ALA A 30 -8.94 -17.91 31.95
CA ALA A 30 -10.30 -17.64 32.38
C ALA A 30 -10.53 -18.21 33.78
N GLU A 31 -10.89 -17.38 34.73
CA GLU A 31 -11.51 -17.78 35.99
C GLU A 31 -13.01 -17.50 35.95
N THR A 32 -13.76 -18.56 36.20
CA THR A 32 -15.20 -18.59 36.36
C THR A 32 -15.55 -18.05 37.73
N THR A 33 -16.28 -16.95 37.82
CA THR A 33 -16.82 -16.44 39.08
C THR A 33 -18.25 -16.94 39.30
N THR A 34 -18.43 -17.82 40.28
CA THR A 34 -19.70 -18.05 40.97
C THR A 34 -19.70 -17.31 42.32
N LYS A 35 -20.78 -16.54 42.52
CA LYS A 35 -21.11 -15.86 43.77
C LYS A 35 -21.42 -16.86 44.88
N VAL A 36 -20.94 -16.67 46.11
CA VAL A 36 -21.66 -16.94 47.36
C VAL A 36 -21.08 -16.11 48.50
N GLU A 37 -21.93 -15.82 49.46
CA GLU A 37 -21.95 -14.83 50.51
C GLU A 37 -20.92 -14.98 51.66
N ASP A 38 -20.74 -13.84 52.29
CA ASP A 38 -20.08 -13.44 53.51
C ASP A 38 -20.34 -14.32 54.77
N THR A 39 -19.29 -14.69 55.48
CA THR A 39 -19.25 -14.67 56.97
C THR A 39 -17.82 -14.75 57.50
N SER A 40 -17.54 -13.90 58.46
CA SER A 40 -16.32 -13.63 59.22
C SER A 40 -15.74 -14.81 60.04
N SER A 41 -14.42 -14.97 60.11
CA SER A 41 -13.61 -15.02 61.34
C SER A 41 -12.13 -15.35 61.07
N THR A 42 -11.24 -14.58 61.68
CA THR A 42 -9.76 -14.68 61.76
C THR A 42 -9.30 -15.61 62.85
N PRO A 43 -7.98 -15.81 63.08
CA PRO A 43 -6.93 -16.52 62.30
C PRO A 43 -6.25 -17.65 63.16
N LYS A 44 -5.41 -18.48 62.52
CA LYS A 44 -4.29 -19.14 63.22
C LYS A 44 -3.15 -19.51 62.24
N GLU A 45 -1.99 -19.05 62.60
CA GLU A 45 -0.67 -19.36 62.02
C GLU A 45 -0.34 -20.86 62.10
N THR A 46 0.28 -21.40 61.04
CA THR A 46 1.16 -22.58 61.11
C THR A 46 2.25 -22.45 60.03
N GLU A 47 3.49 -22.59 60.49
CA GLU A 47 4.73 -22.49 59.72
C GLU A 47 4.86 -23.56 58.63
N PRO A 48 5.62 -23.29 57.54
CA PRO A 48 5.88 -24.26 56.49
C PRO A 48 7.10 -25.13 56.80
N SER A 49 6.93 -26.43 56.59
CA SER A 49 7.96 -27.47 56.61
C SER A 49 8.83 -27.37 55.35
N GLU A 50 10.13 -27.23 55.54
CA GLU A 50 11.18 -27.33 54.55
C GLU A 50 11.30 -28.76 54.01
N THR A 51 11.26 -28.93 52.68
CA THR A 51 11.71 -30.14 51.98
C THR A 51 12.73 -29.73 50.95
N GLU A 52 13.96 -30.17 51.14
CA GLU A 52 15.09 -29.97 50.21
C GLU A 52 14.86 -30.72 48.89
N PRO A 53 15.27 -30.16 47.73
CA PRO A 53 15.27 -30.89 46.48
C PRO A 53 16.53 -31.75 46.33
N SER A 54 16.33 -33.01 46.00
CA SER A 54 17.36 -33.99 45.65
C SER A 54 18.08 -33.58 44.35
N GLU A 55 19.39 -33.42 44.45
CA GLU A 55 20.29 -33.23 43.31
C GLU A 55 20.44 -34.56 42.53
N THR A 56 20.09 -34.55 41.25
CA THR A 56 20.46 -35.60 40.29
C THR A 56 21.45 -35.00 39.28
N GLU A 57 22.68 -35.44 39.35
CA GLU A 57 23.75 -35.08 38.39
C GLU A 57 23.42 -35.64 36.99
N PRO A 58 23.69 -34.90 35.90
CA PRO A 58 23.59 -35.42 34.56
C PRO A 58 24.83 -36.24 34.19
N SER A 59 24.59 -37.46 33.73
CA SER A 59 25.60 -38.36 33.17
C SER A 59 26.24 -37.78 31.92
N GLU A 60 27.54 -37.57 31.97
CA GLU A 60 28.35 -37.19 30.80
C GLU A 60 28.48 -38.41 29.87
N THR A 61 27.98 -38.26 28.63
CA THR A 61 28.26 -39.16 27.52
C THR A 61 29.19 -38.42 26.56
N GLU A 62 30.43 -38.86 26.49
CA GLU A 62 31.40 -38.37 25.52
C GLU A 62 30.97 -38.72 24.08
N PRO A 63 31.11 -37.80 23.09
CA PRO A 63 30.88 -38.12 21.68
C PRO A 63 32.06 -38.89 21.12
N SER A 64 31.79 -40.05 20.51
CA SER A 64 32.70 -40.86 19.76
C SER A 64 33.23 -40.09 18.54
N GLU A 65 34.54 -39.89 18.51
CA GLU A 65 35.24 -39.35 17.35
C GLU A 65 35.24 -40.39 16.21
N THR A 66 34.55 -40.06 15.12
CA THR A 66 34.71 -40.79 13.84
C THR A 66 35.50 -39.89 12.90
N GLU A 67 36.72 -40.26 12.61
CA GLU A 67 37.56 -39.60 11.61
C GLU A 67 36.94 -39.71 10.21
N PRO A 68 36.91 -38.62 9.40
CA PRO A 68 36.49 -38.69 7.99
C PRO A 68 37.59 -39.35 7.14
N SER A 69 37.20 -40.39 6.44
CA SER A 69 38.00 -41.03 5.41
C SER A 69 38.37 -40.06 4.28
N GLU A 70 39.65 -39.80 4.11
CA GLU A 70 40.18 -39.03 2.98
C GLU A 70 39.99 -39.85 1.69
N THR A 71 39.11 -39.31 0.80
CA THR A 71 39.05 -39.77 -0.59
C THR A 71 39.64 -38.64 -1.45
N GLU A 72 40.81 -38.90 -1.99
CA GLU A 72 41.44 -37.99 -2.96
C GLU A 72 40.57 -37.81 -4.21
N PRO A 73 40.41 -36.59 -4.72
CA PRO A 73 39.73 -36.37 -6.01
C PRO A 73 40.68 -36.76 -7.16
N SER A 74 40.16 -37.61 -8.02
CA SER A 74 40.82 -37.98 -9.29
C SER A 74 40.94 -36.75 -10.18
N GLU A 75 42.17 -36.39 -10.50
CA GLU A 75 42.48 -35.34 -11.48
C GLU A 75 42.06 -35.82 -12.88
N THR A 76 41.03 -35.18 -13.43
CA THR A 76 40.71 -35.26 -14.85
C THR A 76 41.11 -33.91 -15.47
N GLU A 77 42.17 -33.94 -16.26
CA GLU A 77 42.61 -32.77 -17.03
C GLU A 77 41.53 -32.33 -18.03
N PRO A 78 41.18 -31.02 -18.12
CA PRO A 78 40.30 -30.52 -19.16
C PRO A 78 41.04 -30.52 -20.50
N SER A 79 40.46 -31.17 -21.50
CA SER A 79 40.88 -31.13 -22.91
C SER A 79 40.82 -29.69 -23.41
N GLU A 80 41.98 -29.17 -23.79
CA GLU A 80 42.10 -27.88 -24.46
C GLU A 80 41.46 -27.98 -25.85
N THR A 81 40.34 -27.31 -26.04
CA THR A 81 39.78 -26.99 -27.36
C THR A 81 40.08 -25.52 -27.61
N GLU A 82 41.01 -25.24 -28.48
CA GLU A 82 41.31 -23.87 -28.93
C GLU A 82 40.08 -23.26 -29.62
N PRO A 83 39.68 -22.00 -29.29
CA PRO A 83 38.66 -21.30 -30.03
C PRO A 83 39.22 -20.88 -31.40
N SER A 84 38.53 -21.27 -32.47
CA SER A 84 38.80 -20.82 -33.84
C SER A 84 38.65 -19.29 -33.91
N GLU A 85 39.74 -18.62 -34.20
CA GLU A 85 39.73 -17.19 -34.48
C GLU A 85 39.01 -16.95 -35.80
N THR A 86 37.83 -16.37 -35.72
CA THR A 86 37.16 -15.75 -36.86
C THR A 86 37.38 -14.24 -36.73
N GLU A 87 38.29 -13.73 -37.57
CA GLU A 87 38.53 -12.28 -37.67
C GLU A 87 37.23 -11.58 -38.13
N PRO A 88 36.83 -10.45 -37.48
CA PRO A 88 35.76 -9.63 -38.00
C PRO A 88 36.21 -8.88 -39.26
N SER A 89 35.50 -9.08 -40.36
CA SER A 89 35.66 -8.33 -41.60
C SER A 89 35.48 -6.84 -41.34
N GLU A 90 36.57 -6.09 -41.47
CA GLU A 90 36.54 -4.62 -41.47
C GLU A 90 35.81 -4.15 -42.72
N THR A 91 34.58 -3.66 -42.57
CA THR A 91 33.90 -2.86 -43.58
C THR A 91 34.19 -1.41 -43.24
N GLU A 92 35.10 -0.78 -43.98
CA GLU A 92 35.31 0.67 -43.88
C GLU A 92 34.01 1.41 -44.24
N PRO A 93 33.61 2.44 -43.48
CA PRO A 93 32.52 3.33 -43.92
C PRO A 93 32.99 4.19 -45.11
N SER A 94 32.27 4.07 -46.24
CA SER A 94 32.46 4.89 -47.41
C SER A 94 32.22 6.37 -47.03
N GLU A 95 33.30 7.15 -47.08
CA GLU A 95 33.21 8.61 -46.99
C GLU A 95 32.54 9.13 -48.26
N THR A 96 31.26 9.55 -48.11
CA THR A 96 30.60 10.36 -49.11
C THR A 96 30.81 11.84 -48.73
N GLU A 97 31.70 12.48 -49.43
CA GLU A 97 31.88 13.94 -49.33
C GLU A 97 30.54 14.66 -49.67
N PRO A 98 30.11 15.66 -48.88
CA PRO A 98 28.95 16.48 -49.23
C PRO A 98 29.32 17.33 -50.46
N SER A 99 28.61 17.13 -51.57
CA SER A 99 28.65 17.97 -52.75
C SER A 99 28.27 19.39 -52.37
N GLU A 100 29.20 20.32 -52.47
CA GLU A 100 28.95 21.76 -52.40
C GLU A 100 28.10 22.16 -53.61
N THR A 101 26.82 22.35 -53.41
CA THR A 101 25.94 23.06 -54.36
C THR A 101 25.86 24.49 -53.91
N GLU A 102 26.47 25.39 -54.70
CA GLU A 102 26.34 26.83 -54.54
C GLU A 102 24.85 27.22 -54.57
N PRO A 103 24.37 28.11 -53.68
CA PRO A 103 23.01 28.60 -53.77
C PRO A 103 22.85 29.50 -55.00
N SER A 104 22.04 29.05 -55.93
CA SER A 104 21.56 29.88 -57.05
C SER A 104 20.75 31.03 -56.46
N GLU A 105 21.22 32.25 -56.67
CA GLU A 105 20.46 33.47 -56.39
C GLU A 105 19.24 33.50 -57.32
N THR A 106 18.09 33.11 -56.79
CA THR A 106 16.79 33.39 -57.38
C THR A 106 16.22 34.58 -56.61
N GLU A 107 16.02 35.68 -57.31
CA GLU A 107 15.34 36.86 -56.79
C GLU A 107 13.98 36.46 -56.21
N PRO A 108 13.57 37.06 -55.10
CA PRO A 108 12.25 36.79 -54.54
C PRO A 108 11.15 37.33 -55.48
N SER A 109 10.43 36.41 -56.09
CA SER A 109 9.15 36.72 -56.69
C SER A 109 8.23 37.25 -55.60
N GLU A 110 7.70 38.43 -55.72
CA GLU A 110 6.63 38.99 -54.90
C GLU A 110 5.41 38.08 -55.05
N THR A 111 5.28 37.10 -54.11
CA THR A 111 4.04 36.43 -53.88
C THR A 111 3.25 37.27 -52.89
N GLU A 112 2.04 37.63 -53.33
CA GLU A 112 1.02 38.26 -52.46
C GLU A 112 0.92 37.54 -51.11
N PRO A 113 0.53 38.21 -49.99
CA PRO A 113 0.43 37.61 -48.69
C PRO A 113 -0.57 36.45 -48.74
N GLY A 114 -0.02 35.23 -48.80
CA GLY A 114 -0.79 34.01 -48.62
C GLY A 114 -1.35 33.98 -47.20
N ASP A 115 -2.58 33.56 -47.11
CA ASP A 115 -3.35 33.37 -45.88
C ASP A 115 -2.45 32.87 -44.73
N ASP A 116 -2.34 33.66 -43.66
CA ASP A 116 -1.80 33.23 -42.40
C ASP A 116 -2.47 31.89 -42.01
N PRO A 117 -1.74 30.92 -41.48
CA PRO A 117 -2.35 29.69 -41.02
C PRO A 117 -3.46 30.07 -40.04
N ILE A 118 -4.72 29.80 -40.44
CA ILE A 118 -5.91 30.05 -39.63
C ILE A 118 -5.70 29.23 -38.34
N THR A 119 -5.21 29.88 -37.28
CA THR A 119 -5.19 29.34 -35.95
C THR A 119 -6.65 29.03 -35.58
N PRO A 120 -7.01 27.79 -35.24
CA PRO A 120 -8.38 27.51 -34.83
C PRO A 120 -8.79 28.50 -33.73
N PRO A 121 -10.00 29.04 -33.74
CA PRO A 121 -10.46 29.93 -32.69
C PRO A 121 -10.33 29.20 -31.33
N GLU A 122 -9.85 29.93 -30.33
CA GLU A 122 -9.83 29.37 -28.96
C GLU A 122 -11.26 28.93 -28.58
N PRO A 123 -11.42 27.75 -27.92
CA PRO A 123 -12.72 27.27 -27.51
C PRO A 123 -13.38 28.29 -26.57
N ALA A 124 -14.68 28.46 -26.70
CA ALA A 124 -15.44 29.38 -25.86
C ALA A 124 -15.30 28.97 -24.38
N LYS A 125 -15.21 29.97 -23.52
CA LYS A 125 -15.07 29.79 -22.05
C LYS A 125 -16.32 30.32 -21.34
N LEU A 126 -16.82 29.56 -20.39
CA LEU A 126 -17.96 29.95 -19.56
C LEU A 126 -17.53 29.97 -18.07
N THR A 127 -17.65 31.13 -17.44
CA THR A 127 -17.53 31.25 -15.99
C THR A 127 -18.87 30.90 -15.34
N LEU A 128 -18.88 29.86 -14.53
CA LEU A 128 -20.08 29.45 -13.79
C LEU A 128 -20.39 30.45 -12.68
N THR A 129 -21.61 30.96 -12.67
CA THR A 129 -22.17 31.84 -11.63
C THR A 129 -23.42 31.22 -11.01
N THR A 130 -24.22 30.54 -11.81
CA THR A 130 -25.40 29.79 -11.39
C THR A 130 -25.47 28.46 -12.12
N VAL A 131 -25.92 27.41 -11.43
CA VAL A 131 -26.08 26.05 -11.97
C VAL A 131 -27.46 25.49 -11.67
N ASN A 132 -27.97 24.66 -12.59
CA ASN A 132 -29.18 23.85 -12.40
C ASN A 132 -28.78 22.38 -12.38
N VAL A 133 -28.54 21.81 -11.18
CA VAL A 133 -28.10 20.42 -11.03
C VAL A 133 -29.29 19.50 -10.96
N THR A 134 -29.33 18.50 -11.82
CA THR A 134 -30.33 17.44 -11.86
C THR A 134 -29.65 16.08 -11.73
N THR A 135 -30.29 15.14 -11.04
CA THR A 135 -29.77 13.80 -10.78
C THR A 135 -30.84 12.75 -11.07
N GLY A 136 -30.45 11.49 -11.19
CA GLY A 136 -31.37 10.37 -11.03
C GLY A 136 -31.83 10.20 -9.58
N THR A 137 -32.30 9.02 -9.22
CA THR A 137 -32.89 8.71 -7.90
C THR A 137 -32.01 7.79 -7.06
N ASP A 138 -30.88 7.35 -7.57
CA ASP A 138 -29.91 6.55 -6.83
C ASP A 138 -29.29 7.36 -5.68
N ALA A 139 -29.00 6.70 -4.56
CA ALA A 139 -28.44 7.37 -3.37
C ALA A 139 -27.13 8.09 -3.68
N THR A 140 -26.29 7.51 -4.55
CA THR A 140 -25.00 8.09 -4.96
C THR A 140 -25.17 9.28 -5.88
N GLU A 141 -26.14 9.25 -6.80
CA GLU A 141 -26.46 10.38 -7.68
C GLU A 141 -26.96 11.57 -6.86
N LEU A 142 -27.87 11.33 -5.90
CA LEU A 142 -28.39 12.34 -4.99
C LEU A 142 -27.27 12.95 -4.14
N PHE A 143 -26.40 12.10 -3.58
CA PHE A 143 -25.23 12.53 -2.81
C PHE A 143 -24.27 13.36 -3.67
N ALA A 144 -23.90 12.87 -4.85
CA ALA A 144 -23.00 13.55 -5.77
C ALA A 144 -23.52 14.93 -6.18
N GLY A 145 -24.84 15.04 -6.46
CA GLY A 145 -25.51 16.33 -6.76
C GLY A 145 -25.47 17.30 -5.58
N ALA A 146 -25.73 16.82 -4.38
CA ALA A 146 -25.67 17.64 -3.16
C ALA A 146 -24.23 18.12 -2.86
N GLU A 147 -23.22 17.25 -3.02
CA GLU A 147 -21.81 17.62 -2.87
C GLU A 147 -21.39 18.64 -3.92
N LEU A 148 -21.72 18.43 -5.19
CA LEU A 148 -21.41 19.38 -6.25
C LEU A 148 -21.95 20.78 -5.91
N ILE A 149 -23.23 20.89 -5.55
CA ILE A 149 -23.84 22.16 -5.15
C ILE A 149 -23.14 22.77 -3.93
N SER A 150 -22.87 21.95 -2.91
CA SER A 150 -22.19 22.39 -1.68
C SER A 150 -20.83 23.01 -1.96
N TYR A 151 -20.01 22.35 -2.78
CA TYR A 151 -18.66 22.82 -3.15
C TYR A 151 -18.69 24.02 -4.10
N LEU A 152 -19.58 24.04 -5.08
CA LEU A 152 -19.76 25.18 -5.97
C LEU A 152 -20.23 26.42 -5.20
N ASN A 153 -21.09 26.28 -4.18
CA ASN A 153 -21.49 27.38 -3.29
C ASN A 153 -20.28 28.00 -2.55
N LYS A 154 -19.28 27.20 -2.14
CA LYS A 154 -18.04 27.72 -1.53
C LYS A 154 -17.25 28.61 -2.53
N LYS A 155 -17.44 28.39 -3.84
CA LYS A 155 -16.86 29.19 -4.92
C LYS A 155 -17.75 30.35 -5.38
N GLY A 156 -18.87 30.62 -4.70
CA GLY A 156 -19.81 31.66 -5.05
C GLY A 156 -20.75 31.31 -6.22
N VAL A 157 -20.74 30.06 -6.70
CA VAL A 157 -21.67 29.58 -7.72
C VAL A 157 -22.94 29.06 -7.04
N SER A 158 -24.08 29.68 -7.31
CA SER A 158 -25.35 29.35 -6.65
C SER A 158 -26.25 28.43 -7.47
N ALA A 159 -27.07 27.61 -6.82
CA ALA A 159 -28.08 26.81 -7.50
C ALA A 159 -29.28 27.67 -7.91
N SER A 160 -29.75 27.56 -9.17
CA SER A 160 -30.90 28.27 -9.72
C SER A 160 -31.57 27.45 -10.82
N ALA A 161 -32.88 27.51 -10.93
CA ALA A 161 -33.61 26.85 -12.01
C ALA A 161 -33.22 27.32 -13.42
N ASP A 162 -32.77 28.57 -13.54
CA ASP A 162 -32.31 29.18 -14.79
C ASP A 162 -30.78 29.13 -14.94
N GLY A 163 -30.06 28.38 -14.06
CA GLY A 163 -28.62 28.21 -14.07
C GLY A 163 -28.15 27.28 -15.19
N PHE A 164 -26.83 27.26 -15.41
CA PHE A 164 -26.21 26.34 -16.37
C PHE A 164 -26.57 24.89 -16.02
N PRO A 165 -27.16 24.12 -16.95
CA PRO A 165 -27.62 22.77 -16.67
C PRO A 165 -26.45 21.82 -16.38
N ILE A 166 -26.52 21.05 -15.30
CA ILE A 166 -25.61 19.97 -15.00
C ILE A 166 -26.43 18.71 -14.68
N HIS A 167 -26.19 17.64 -15.42
CA HIS A 167 -26.88 16.39 -15.23
C HIS A 167 -25.91 15.33 -14.72
N ILE A 168 -26.29 14.63 -13.63
CA ILE A 168 -25.48 13.60 -12.99
C ILE A 168 -26.23 12.29 -13.07
N MET A 169 -25.59 11.25 -13.64
CA MET A 169 -26.27 9.97 -13.85
C MET A 169 -25.33 8.77 -13.86
N ILE A 170 -25.86 7.60 -13.49
CA ILE A 170 -25.23 6.31 -13.72
C ILE A 170 -25.47 5.90 -15.18
N ASP A 171 -24.41 5.52 -15.88
CA ASP A 171 -24.43 4.94 -17.23
C ASP A 171 -23.61 3.63 -17.25
N SER A 172 -24.28 2.50 -17.01
CA SER A 172 -23.63 1.20 -16.92
C SER A 172 -22.88 0.76 -18.18
N ALA A 173 -23.09 1.44 -19.30
CA ALA A 173 -22.34 1.17 -20.54
C ALA A 173 -20.86 1.56 -20.42
N LEU A 174 -20.50 2.45 -19.48
CA LEU A 174 -19.12 2.83 -19.22
C LEU A 174 -18.30 1.72 -18.56
N GLY A 175 -18.96 0.85 -17.80
CA GLY A 175 -18.31 -0.16 -16.97
C GLY A 175 -17.86 0.39 -15.60
N GLU A 176 -17.61 -0.53 -14.65
CA GLU A 176 -17.20 -0.21 -13.28
C GLU A 176 -15.83 0.49 -13.25
N GLY A 177 -15.71 1.52 -12.41
CA GLY A 177 -14.50 2.32 -12.24
C GLY A 177 -14.38 3.48 -13.21
N CYS A 178 -15.21 3.54 -14.26
CA CYS A 178 -15.15 4.54 -15.32
C CYS A 178 -16.11 5.71 -15.06
N PHE A 179 -15.68 6.93 -15.42
CA PHE A 179 -16.56 8.10 -15.45
C PHE A 179 -16.20 9.04 -16.60
N THR A 180 -17.19 9.85 -17.04
CA THR A 180 -16.99 10.94 -17.98
C THR A 180 -17.57 12.25 -17.44
N VAL A 181 -16.95 13.38 -17.83
CA VAL A 181 -17.49 14.72 -17.64
C VAL A 181 -17.41 15.42 -18.98
N GLU A 182 -18.56 15.81 -19.52
CA GLU A 182 -18.68 16.38 -20.84
C GLU A 182 -19.46 17.71 -20.77
N ALA A 183 -18.99 18.77 -21.43
CA ALA A 183 -19.71 20.03 -21.50
C ALA A 183 -19.82 20.56 -22.94
N ALA A 184 -21.01 21.12 -23.29
CA ALA A 184 -21.31 21.80 -24.54
C ALA A 184 -22.06 23.11 -24.28
N PHE A 185 -21.85 24.12 -25.13
CA PHE A 185 -22.44 25.44 -24.95
C PHE A 185 -23.46 25.78 -26.04
N GLU A 186 -23.47 25.04 -27.15
CA GLU A 186 -24.38 25.22 -28.28
C GLU A 186 -25.68 24.39 -28.10
N GLU A 187 -26.15 23.78 -29.16
CA GLU A 187 -27.38 22.98 -29.16
C GLU A 187 -27.36 21.91 -28.02
N ASN A 188 -28.23 22.04 -27.03
CA ASN A 188 -28.23 21.30 -25.75
C ASN A 188 -27.13 21.73 -24.75
N ALA A 189 -26.89 23.05 -24.64
CA ALA A 189 -25.95 23.60 -23.66
C ALA A 189 -26.12 22.98 -22.27
N GLY A 190 -25.04 22.48 -21.70
CA GLY A 190 -25.02 21.85 -20.37
C GLY A 190 -23.77 21.01 -20.14
N MET A 191 -23.67 20.44 -18.96
CA MET A 191 -22.64 19.49 -18.57
C MET A 191 -23.29 18.18 -18.10
N ILE A 192 -22.70 17.05 -18.47
CA ILE A 192 -23.13 15.74 -18.03
C ILE A 192 -21.96 15.07 -17.31
N ILE A 193 -22.21 14.57 -16.10
CA ILE A 193 -21.28 13.75 -15.34
C ILE A 193 -21.89 12.35 -15.26
N LYS A 194 -21.17 11.37 -15.85
CA LYS A 194 -21.60 9.97 -15.87
C LYS A 194 -20.59 9.11 -15.12
N GLY A 195 -21.07 8.07 -14.41
CA GLY A 195 -20.26 7.00 -13.85
C GLY A 195 -20.81 5.64 -14.23
N GLY A 196 -19.94 4.65 -14.40
CA GLY A 196 -20.35 3.28 -14.74
C GLY A 196 -21.16 2.61 -13.63
N VAL A 197 -20.82 2.92 -12.36
CA VAL A 197 -21.60 2.56 -11.17
C VAL A 197 -21.69 3.76 -10.24
N GLY A 198 -22.46 3.65 -9.16
CA GLY A 198 -22.75 4.78 -8.26
C GLY A 198 -21.51 5.49 -7.71
N ARG A 199 -20.49 4.76 -7.23
CA ARG A 199 -19.25 5.40 -6.73
C ARG A 199 -18.49 6.18 -7.79
N ASP A 200 -18.59 5.79 -9.06
CA ASP A 200 -17.88 6.44 -10.15
C ASP A 200 -18.49 7.80 -10.47
N VAL A 201 -19.80 7.94 -10.27
CA VAL A 201 -20.49 9.25 -10.32
C VAL A 201 -19.92 10.19 -9.26
N VAL A 202 -19.74 9.71 -8.03
CA VAL A 202 -19.14 10.47 -6.92
C VAL A 202 -17.71 10.89 -7.26
N TYR A 203 -16.92 9.98 -7.84
CA TYR A 203 -15.54 10.28 -8.27
C TYR A 203 -15.49 11.30 -9.40
N GLY A 204 -16.39 11.19 -10.38
CA GLY A 204 -16.51 12.15 -11.46
C GLY A 204 -16.78 13.58 -10.95
N VAL A 205 -17.68 13.72 -9.96
CA VAL A 205 -17.94 15.01 -9.31
C VAL A 205 -16.71 15.53 -8.57
N TYR A 206 -16.06 14.73 -7.75
CA TYR A 206 -14.87 15.19 -7.02
C TYR A 206 -13.70 15.50 -7.96
N LYS A 207 -13.53 14.74 -9.04
CA LYS A 207 -12.49 15.03 -10.04
C LYS A 207 -12.77 16.34 -10.80
N PHE A 208 -14.03 16.60 -11.14
CA PHE A 208 -14.43 17.90 -11.69
C PHE A 208 -14.11 19.04 -10.72
N LEU A 209 -14.47 18.89 -9.44
CA LEU A 209 -14.20 19.91 -8.42
C LEU A 209 -12.69 20.13 -8.20
N GLU A 210 -11.90 19.06 -8.26
CA GLU A 210 -10.44 19.14 -8.14
C GLU A 210 -9.83 19.89 -9.35
N THR A 211 -10.29 19.58 -10.55
CA THR A 211 -9.68 20.06 -11.79
C THR A 211 -10.14 21.49 -12.17
N TYR A 212 -11.43 21.77 -12.03
CA TYR A 212 -12.04 23.02 -12.53
C TYR A 212 -12.46 24.01 -11.45
N ALA A 213 -12.65 23.54 -10.21
CA ALA A 213 -12.98 24.41 -9.10
C ALA A 213 -11.81 24.58 -8.10
N GLY A 214 -10.68 23.93 -8.34
CA GLY A 214 -9.43 24.12 -7.59
C GLY A 214 -9.44 23.57 -6.17
N PHE A 215 -10.32 22.59 -5.86
CA PHE A 215 -10.30 21.92 -4.56
C PHE A 215 -9.18 20.90 -4.44
N ARG A 216 -8.66 20.74 -3.21
CA ARG A 216 -7.71 19.69 -2.83
C ARG A 216 -8.12 19.06 -1.51
N TYR A 217 -8.04 17.75 -1.38
CA TYR A 217 -8.52 16.96 -0.24
C TYR A 217 -7.34 16.22 0.39
N PHE A 218 -6.52 16.93 1.20
CA PHE A 218 -5.24 16.42 1.71
C PHE A 218 -5.40 15.42 2.84
N THR A 219 -6.21 15.73 3.85
CA THR A 219 -6.53 14.83 4.96
C THR A 219 -8.03 14.89 5.25
N HIS A 220 -8.49 14.09 6.21
CA HIS A 220 -9.91 14.08 6.60
C HIS A 220 -10.42 15.46 7.10
N ASN A 221 -9.54 16.30 7.62
CA ASN A 221 -9.87 17.62 8.18
C ASN A 221 -9.11 18.78 7.51
N LEU A 222 -8.38 18.51 6.44
CA LEU A 222 -7.64 19.53 5.69
C LEU A 222 -7.97 19.46 4.21
N GLU A 223 -8.77 20.41 3.75
CA GLU A 223 -9.03 20.67 2.34
C GLU A 223 -8.78 22.16 2.04
N THR A 224 -8.35 22.43 0.82
CA THR A 224 -8.13 23.79 0.33
C THR A 224 -8.87 24.02 -0.98
N GLN A 225 -8.97 25.29 -1.37
CA GLN A 225 -9.49 25.71 -2.66
C GLN A 225 -8.69 26.92 -3.13
N THR A 226 -8.58 27.10 -4.45
CA THR A 226 -8.06 28.34 -5.05
C THR A 226 -9.14 29.42 -5.00
N ASP A 227 -8.75 30.70 -5.17
CA ASP A 227 -9.70 31.82 -5.31
C ASP A 227 -10.20 32.01 -6.74
N ASP A 228 -9.64 31.27 -7.71
CA ASP A 228 -10.02 31.38 -9.11
C ASP A 228 -11.49 31.04 -9.34
N PRO A 229 -12.17 31.70 -10.27
CA PRO A 229 -13.54 31.36 -10.64
C PRO A 229 -13.58 29.96 -11.28
N VAL A 230 -14.76 29.30 -11.18
CA VAL A 230 -14.98 28.03 -11.88
C VAL A 230 -15.22 28.32 -13.36
N VAL A 231 -14.28 27.97 -14.21
CA VAL A 231 -14.33 28.19 -15.65
C VAL A 231 -14.31 26.85 -16.37
N ILE A 232 -15.31 26.64 -17.25
CA ILE A 232 -15.38 25.48 -18.15
C ILE A 232 -15.20 25.94 -19.61
N THR A 233 -14.69 25.07 -20.46
CA THR A 233 -14.47 25.36 -21.90
C THR A 233 -15.44 24.58 -22.76
N GLU A 234 -15.81 25.13 -23.89
CA GLU A 234 -16.56 24.41 -24.93
C GLU A 234 -15.82 23.15 -25.35
N GLY A 235 -16.57 22.01 -25.42
CA GLY A 235 -15.99 20.73 -25.77
C GLY A 235 -15.16 20.10 -24.63
N LEU A 236 -15.33 20.56 -23.36
CA LEU A 236 -14.73 19.91 -22.22
C LEU A 236 -15.09 18.42 -22.24
N MET A 237 -14.08 17.57 -22.17
CA MET A 237 -14.20 16.13 -22.13
C MET A 237 -13.17 15.56 -21.14
N MET A 238 -13.63 14.99 -20.03
CA MET A 238 -12.84 14.14 -19.16
C MET A 238 -13.33 12.70 -19.35
N ASN A 239 -12.45 11.81 -19.67
CA ASN A 239 -12.74 10.38 -19.82
C ASN A 239 -11.77 9.61 -18.92
N TYR A 240 -12.27 9.01 -17.87
CA TYR A 240 -11.47 8.27 -16.92
C TYR A 240 -11.76 6.76 -17.01
N VAL A 241 -10.71 6.01 -17.22
CA VAL A 241 -10.70 4.54 -17.18
C VAL A 241 -9.60 4.10 -16.22
N PRO A 242 -9.91 3.40 -15.14
CA PRO A 242 -8.90 3.04 -14.16
C PRO A 242 -7.93 1.98 -14.71
N VAL A 243 -6.65 2.19 -14.48
CA VAL A 243 -5.63 1.13 -14.59
C VAL A 243 -5.70 0.23 -13.36
N ILE A 244 -5.77 0.84 -12.17
CA ILE A 244 -5.94 0.17 -10.89
C ILE A 244 -7.36 0.44 -10.41
N GLY A 245 -8.24 -0.54 -10.50
CA GLY A 245 -9.66 -0.43 -10.14
C GLY A 245 -9.87 -0.45 -8.63
N PRO A 246 -9.75 -1.59 -7.93
CA PRO A 246 -9.86 -1.66 -6.47
C PRO A 246 -8.60 -1.11 -5.78
N ARG A 247 -8.80 -0.07 -4.91
CA ARG A 247 -7.73 0.67 -4.23
C ARG A 247 -8.00 0.72 -2.74
N ARG A 248 -7.08 0.21 -1.94
CA ARG A 248 -7.20 0.17 -0.48
C ARG A 248 -5.99 0.82 0.19
N LEU A 249 -6.24 1.57 1.27
CA LEU A 249 -5.20 2.06 2.17
C LEU A 249 -5.53 1.65 3.61
N THR A 250 -4.50 1.44 4.44
CA THR A 250 -4.68 1.15 5.89
C THR A 250 -4.03 2.21 6.78
N TRP A 251 -3.96 3.44 6.30
CA TRP A 251 -3.49 4.57 7.11
C TRP A 251 -4.58 5.04 8.06
N HIS A 252 -4.19 5.51 9.26
CA HIS A 252 -5.11 5.90 10.32
C HIS A 252 -6.17 6.90 9.84
N SER A 253 -5.75 7.97 9.16
CA SER A 253 -6.63 9.01 8.62
C SER A 253 -7.69 8.48 7.63
N VAL A 254 -7.39 7.37 6.95
CA VAL A 254 -8.32 6.70 6.03
C VAL A 254 -9.29 5.78 6.77
N TYR A 255 -8.79 5.00 7.75
CA TYR A 255 -9.57 3.97 8.41
C TYR A 255 -10.49 4.48 9.50
N HIS A 256 -10.00 5.45 10.29
CA HIS A 256 -10.68 5.84 11.53
C HIS A 256 -11.39 7.18 11.41
N ASP A 257 -10.95 8.06 10.52
CA ASP A 257 -11.36 9.43 10.59
C ASP A 257 -12.36 9.82 9.51
N ASN A 258 -12.29 9.29 8.28
CA ASN A 258 -13.23 9.78 7.28
C ASN A 258 -13.33 8.98 5.98
N TYR A 259 -14.38 8.22 5.79
CA TYR A 259 -14.73 7.56 4.51
C TYR A 259 -15.01 8.54 3.36
N ARG A 260 -15.42 9.78 3.66
CA ARG A 260 -15.56 10.83 2.64
C ARG A 260 -14.20 11.21 2.03
N TRP A 261 -13.13 11.22 2.83
CA TRP A 261 -11.78 11.41 2.31
C TRP A 261 -11.42 10.29 1.31
N CYS A 262 -11.79 9.06 1.63
CA CYS A 262 -11.60 7.93 0.72
C CYS A 262 -12.30 8.15 -0.61
N ALA A 263 -13.60 8.52 -0.59
CA ALA A 263 -14.37 8.81 -1.80
C ALA A 263 -13.78 9.98 -2.61
N LYS A 264 -13.35 11.06 -1.94
CA LYS A 264 -12.72 12.23 -2.58
C LYS A 264 -11.39 11.90 -3.27
N ASN A 265 -10.69 10.89 -2.81
CA ASN A 265 -9.37 10.47 -3.31
C ASN A 265 -9.39 9.09 -4.00
N GLY A 266 -10.57 8.57 -4.34
CA GLY A 266 -10.70 7.35 -5.13
C GLY A 266 -10.32 6.06 -4.41
N VAL A 267 -10.22 6.04 -3.07
CA VAL A 267 -10.01 4.83 -2.27
C VAL A 267 -11.36 4.13 -2.11
N ASN A 268 -11.49 2.88 -2.57
CA ASN A 268 -12.80 2.25 -2.79
C ASN A 268 -12.90 0.80 -2.31
N PHE A 269 -11.88 0.28 -1.63
CA PHE A 269 -11.83 -1.11 -1.22
C PHE A 269 -11.45 -1.24 0.26
N GLY A 270 -12.23 -2.00 1.02
CA GLY A 270 -11.93 -2.33 2.42
C GLY A 270 -11.96 -1.16 3.42
N VAL A 271 -12.68 -0.09 3.11
CA VAL A 271 -12.79 1.12 3.94
C VAL A 271 -14.20 1.38 4.47
N GLY A 272 -15.14 0.49 4.26
CA GLY A 272 -16.50 0.61 4.80
C GLY A 272 -17.30 1.78 4.23
N LEU A 273 -17.11 2.10 2.94
CA LEU A 273 -17.89 3.13 2.26
C LEU A 273 -19.38 2.83 2.37
N SER A 274 -20.18 3.84 2.77
CA SER A 274 -21.63 3.75 2.84
C SER A 274 -22.27 3.68 1.45
N GLU A 275 -23.55 3.28 1.39
CA GLU A 275 -24.30 3.20 0.14
C GLU A 275 -24.30 4.55 -0.61
N GLU A 276 -24.47 5.67 0.08
CA GLU A 276 -24.43 7.01 -0.51
C GLU A 276 -23.06 7.38 -1.12
N LEU A 277 -21.98 6.74 -0.68
CA LEU A 277 -20.63 6.88 -1.23
C LEU A 277 -20.29 5.79 -2.27
N GLY A 278 -21.28 4.94 -2.60
CA GLY A 278 -21.17 3.92 -3.62
C GLY A 278 -20.60 2.57 -3.18
N GLY A 279 -20.47 2.34 -1.87
CA GLY A 279 -20.02 1.07 -1.30
C GLY A 279 -18.58 0.70 -1.64
N GLN A 280 -18.20 -0.54 -1.31
CA GLN A 280 -16.87 -1.10 -1.61
C GLN A 280 -16.84 -1.73 -3.00
N SER A 281 -15.70 -1.62 -3.72
CA SER A 281 -15.50 -2.35 -4.97
C SER A 281 -15.24 -3.85 -4.76
N LEU A 282 -14.53 -4.23 -3.69
CA LEU A 282 -14.29 -5.63 -3.32
C LEU A 282 -14.86 -5.93 -1.93
N ASN A 283 -15.68 -6.98 -1.85
CA ASN A 283 -16.27 -7.47 -0.62
C ASN A 283 -15.85 -8.90 -0.34
N TYR A 284 -14.92 -9.09 0.61
CA TYR A 284 -14.42 -10.39 1.06
C TYR A 284 -15.31 -11.07 2.11
N GLY A 285 -16.32 -10.42 2.65
CA GLY A 285 -17.20 -10.96 3.70
C GLY A 285 -16.45 -11.48 4.90
N ASN A 286 -15.37 -11.06 5.38
CA ASN A 286 -14.47 -11.57 6.43
C ASN A 286 -13.45 -12.64 5.98
N TRP A 287 -13.45 -13.02 4.68
CA TRP A 287 -12.51 -14.01 4.14
C TRP A 287 -11.39 -13.35 3.36
N PHE A 288 -10.57 -12.51 4.05
CA PHE A 288 -9.55 -11.69 3.40
C PHE A 288 -8.17 -12.36 3.26
N VAL A 289 -7.73 -13.13 4.27
CA VAL A 289 -6.37 -13.69 4.31
C VAL A 289 -6.25 -14.90 5.23
N HIS A 290 -5.29 -15.80 4.95
CA HIS A 290 -4.95 -16.97 5.78
C HIS A 290 -6.13 -17.91 6.07
N THR A 291 -6.96 -18.15 5.07
CA THR A 291 -8.28 -18.75 5.22
C THR A 291 -8.29 -20.28 5.14
N ILE A 292 -7.29 -20.90 4.50
CA ILE A 292 -7.28 -22.33 4.18
C ILE A 292 -7.44 -23.24 5.41
N GLY A 293 -6.90 -22.85 6.55
CA GLY A 293 -7.04 -23.60 7.80
C GLY A 293 -8.49 -23.74 8.23
N ASN A 294 -9.25 -22.63 8.19
CA ASN A 294 -10.67 -22.61 8.54
C ASN A 294 -11.51 -23.34 7.49
N LEU A 295 -11.21 -23.13 6.20
CA LEU A 295 -11.94 -23.74 5.10
C LEU A 295 -11.75 -25.26 5.01
N SER A 296 -10.55 -25.76 5.34
CA SER A 296 -10.28 -27.20 5.31
C SER A 296 -10.82 -27.97 6.51
N GLY A 297 -11.42 -27.28 7.49
CA GLY A 297 -11.91 -27.91 8.73
C GLY A 297 -10.80 -28.41 9.65
N THR A 298 -9.54 -28.13 9.33
CA THR A 298 -8.42 -28.32 10.24
C THR A 298 -8.51 -27.23 11.29
N THR A 299 -9.41 -27.41 12.25
CA THR A 299 -9.61 -26.49 13.37
C THR A 299 -8.34 -26.41 14.17
N TYR A 300 -7.79 -25.22 14.18
CA TYR A 300 -6.71 -24.87 15.05
C TYR A 300 -7.22 -24.56 16.45
N PRO A 301 -6.88 -25.36 17.48
CA PRO A 301 -6.63 -24.71 18.74
C PRO A 301 -5.31 -23.97 18.53
N TYR A 302 -5.31 -22.65 18.67
CA TYR A 302 -4.09 -21.87 18.82
C TYR A 302 -3.10 -22.68 19.68
N PRO A 303 -1.92 -23.03 19.24
CA PRO A 303 -1.03 -22.31 18.31
C PRO A 303 -0.53 -23.18 17.14
N SER A 304 -1.34 -23.79 16.37
CA SER A 304 -0.84 -24.61 15.26
C SER A 304 -1.11 -24.02 13.90
N TYR A 305 -0.62 -22.81 13.64
CA TYR A 305 -0.29 -22.37 12.28
C TYR A 305 0.84 -23.24 11.67
N SER A 306 0.93 -24.50 12.09
CA SER A 306 2.13 -25.31 11.85
C SER A 306 2.17 -25.97 10.50
N SER A 307 1.09 -25.96 9.70
CA SER A 307 1.13 -26.50 8.33
C SER A 307 -0.08 -26.09 7.49
N ASN A 308 0.14 -25.97 6.20
CA ASN A 308 -0.93 -25.92 5.23
C ASN A 308 -1.45 -27.35 4.96
N PRO A 309 -2.75 -27.55 4.69
CA PRO A 309 -3.32 -28.87 4.39
C PRO A 309 -2.76 -29.46 3.08
N CYS A 310 -2.99 -30.75 2.87
CA CYS A 310 -2.63 -31.40 1.62
C CYS A 310 -3.63 -31.02 0.50
N LEU A 311 -3.22 -30.17 -0.43
CA LEU A 311 -4.08 -29.69 -1.52
C LEU A 311 -4.31 -30.75 -2.62
N THR A 312 -3.64 -31.90 -2.55
CA THR A 312 -3.89 -33.04 -3.44
C THR A 312 -4.81 -34.08 -2.80
N ASP A 313 -5.29 -33.85 -1.57
CA ASP A 313 -6.24 -34.71 -0.87
C ASP A 313 -7.66 -34.38 -1.32
N PRO A 314 -8.42 -35.37 -1.87
CA PRO A 314 -9.78 -35.15 -2.32
C PRO A 314 -10.77 -34.80 -1.20
N GLU A 315 -10.52 -35.25 0.05
CA GLU A 315 -11.38 -34.90 1.19
C GLU A 315 -11.19 -33.42 1.59
N ILE A 316 -9.95 -32.94 1.59
CA ILE A 316 -9.64 -31.49 1.79
C ILE A 316 -10.30 -30.66 0.70
N TYR A 317 -10.16 -31.07 -0.56
CA TYR A 317 -10.83 -30.40 -1.67
C TYR A 317 -12.34 -30.27 -1.46
N ALA A 318 -13.01 -31.40 -1.22
CA ALA A 318 -14.46 -31.43 -1.03
C ALA A 318 -14.92 -30.58 0.16
N THR A 319 -14.15 -30.60 1.26
CA THR A 319 -14.43 -29.81 2.46
C THR A 319 -14.29 -28.31 2.20
N VAL A 320 -13.22 -27.89 1.54
CA VAL A 320 -12.99 -26.47 1.19
C VAL A 320 -14.10 -25.97 0.27
N LEU A 321 -14.39 -26.69 -0.81
CA LEU A 321 -15.46 -26.30 -1.76
C LEU A 321 -16.82 -26.18 -1.06
N ALA A 322 -17.18 -27.14 -0.20
CA ALA A 322 -18.45 -27.11 0.53
C ALA A 322 -18.52 -25.92 1.51
N ASN A 323 -17.43 -25.59 2.19
CA ASN A 323 -17.38 -24.45 3.10
C ASN A 323 -17.41 -23.10 2.34
N VAL A 324 -16.74 -22.99 1.20
CA VAL A 324 -16.83 -21.80 0.33
C VAL A 324 -18.27 -21.58 -0.13
N ARG A 325 -18.94 -22.61 -0.69
CA ARG A 325 -20.35 -22.51 -1.09
C ARG A 325 -21.25 -22.07 0.03
N LYS A 326 -21.09 -22.66 1.20
CA LYS A 326 -21.87 -22.31 2.41
C LYS A 326 -21.71 -20.84 2.83
N GLU A 327 -20.51 -20.29 2.73
CA GLU A 327 -20.29 -18.88 3.08
C GLU A 327 -20.83 -17.93 2.00
N LEU A 328 -20.77 -18.30 0.72
CA LEU A 328 -21.36 -17.56 -0.38
C LEU A 328 -22.91 -17.55 -0.30
N GLU A 329 -23.53 -18.69 0.02
CA GLU A 329 -24.97 -18.78 0.26
C GLU A 329 -25.43 -17.89 1.42
N LYS A 330 -24.61 -17.79 2.47
CA LYS A 330 -24.89 -16.97 3.66
C LYS A 330 -24.67 -15.48 3.40
N ASN A 331 -23.74 -15.12 2.56
CA ASN A 331 -23.35 -13.74 2.25
C ASN A 331 -23.29 -13.56 0.72
N PRO A 332 -24.43 -13.36 0.05
CA PRO A 332 -24.50 -13.32 -1.42
C PRO A 332 -23.80 -12.08 -2.02
N ASP A 333 -23.51 -11.06 -1.23
CA ASP A 333 -22.81 -9.85 -1.67
C ASP A 333 -21.28 -10.01 -1.76
N ILE A 334 -20.74 -11.18 -1.39
CA ILE A 334 -19.32 -11.48 -1.57
C ILE A 334 -19.02 -11.57 -3.06
N ASN A 335 -18.11 -10.72 -3.54
CA ASN A 335 -17.65 -10.72 -4.93
C ASN A 335 -16.18 -11.16 -5.08
N ILE A 336 -15.46 -11.26 -3.97
CA ILE A 336 -14.11 -11.83 -3.91
C ILE A 336 -13.96 -12.70 -2.65
N PHE A 337 -13.35 -13.87 -2.79
CA PHE A 337 -13.19 -14.81 -1.69
C PHE A 337 -11.74 -15.32 -1.62
N SER A 338 -11.07 -15.08 -0.51
CA SER A 338 -9.69 -15.55 -0.36
C SER A 338 -9.63 -17.01 0.07
N ILE A 339 -8.92 -17.81 -0.72
CA ILE A 339 -8.50 -19.19 -0.40
C ILE A 339 -6.98 -19.17 -0.37
N SER A 340 -6.41 -18.76 0.76
CA SER A 340 -4.99 -18.46 0.89
C SER A 340 -4.33 -19.25 2.02
N GLN A 341 -3.03 -19.51 1.85
CA GLN A 341 -2.21 -20.24 2.80
C GLN A 341 -2.16 -19.56 4.18
N THR A 342 -1.87 -20.38 5.20
CA THR A 342 -1.55 -19.88 6.54
C THR A 342 -0.23 -19.10 6.55
N ASP A 343 -0.01 -18.26 7.57
CA ASP A 343 1.20 -17.43 7.69
C ASP A 343 2.42 -18.22 8.20
N VAL A 344 2.72 -19.35 7.52
CA VAL A 344 3.89 -20.18 7.78
C VAL A 344 4.55 -20.62 6.49
N GLU A 345 5.83 -20.96 6.53
CA GLU A 345 6.58 -21.42 5.35
C GLU A 345 6.44 -22.92 5.08
N MET A 346 5.65 -23.62 5.91
CA MET A 346 5.49 -25.07 5.79
C MET A 346 4.33 -25.43 4.85
N TRP A 347 4.57 -26.42 4.00
CA TRP A 347 3.59 -26.97 3.07
C TRP A 347 3.66 -28.52 3.05
N CYS A 348 2.60 -29.18 2.51
CA CYS A 348 2.51 -30.62 2.44
C CYS A 348 3.57 -31.20 1.48
N LYS A 349 4.47 -32.02 2.02
CA LYS A 349 5.55 -32.72 1.28
C LYS A 349 5.19 -34.17 0.92
N CYS A 350 3.90 -34.51 0.79
CA CYS A 350 3.50 -35.82 0.32
C CYS A 350 3.98 -36.05 -1.13
N PRO A 351 4.09 -37.32 -1.60
CA PRO A 351 4.60 -37.60 -2.95
C PRO A 351 3.85 -36.86 -4.06
N ASN A 352 2.53 -36.67 -3.93
CA ASN A 352 1.72 -35.99 -4.95
C ASN A 352 2.00 -34.49 -4.98
N CYS A 353 1.98 -33.81 -3.83
CA CYS A 353 2.30 -32.38 -3.75
C CYS A 353 3.73 -32.09 -4.19
N SER A 354 4.71 -32.93 -3.76
CA SER A 354 6.13 -32.77 -4.17
C SER A 354 6.32 -32.96 -5.66
N LYS A 355 5.66 -33.96 -6.26
CA LYS A 355 5.72 -34.19 -7.72
C LYS A 355 5.18 -32.99 -8.50
N ILE A 356 4.02 -32.43 -8.11
CA ILE A 356 3.45 -31.26 -8.77
C ILE A 356 4.38 -30.05 -8.61
N ALA A 357 4.91 -29.81 -7.41
CA ALA A 357 5.84 -28.72 -7.17
C ALA A 357 7.11 -28.83 -8.02
N GLU A 358 7.63 -30.03 -8.24
CA GLU A 358 8.77 -30.29 -9.12
C GLU A 358 8.41 -30.02 -10.60
N GLU A 359 7.28 -30.52 -11.08
CA GLU A 359 6.77 -30.27 -12.45
C GLU A 359 6.61 -28.78 -12.72
N GLU A 360 6.01 -28.06 -11.78
CA GLU A 360 5.72 -26.61 -11.89
C GLU A 360 6.93 -25.73 -11.58
N GLY A 361 7.98 -26.30 -11.00
CA GLY A 361 9.15 -25.56 -10.53
C GLY A 361 8.88 -24.63 -9.35
N SER A 362 7.69 -24.69 -8.77
CA SER A 362 7.26 -23.92 -7.59
C SER A 362 6.08 -24.60 -6.91
N ILE A 363 6.00 -24.46 -5.58
CA ILE A 363 4.82 -24.90 -4.81
C ILE A 363 3.55 -24.11 -5.16
N SER A 364 3.68 -22.91 -5.69
CA SER A 364 2.54 -22.13 -6.20
C SER A 364 1.74 -22.90 -7.26
N GLY A 365 2.38 -23.79 -8.03
CA GLY A 365 1.69 -24.65 -8.99
C GLY A 365 0.68 -25.62 -8.34
N VAL A 366 0.98 -26.12 -7.14
CA VAL A 366 0.02 -26.94 -6.37
C VAL A 366 -1.19 -26.11 -5.96
N TRP A 367 -0.97 -24.86 -5.51
CA TRP A 367 -2.02 -23.92 -5.17
C TRP A 367 -2.87 -23.55 -6.38
N VAL A 368 -2.27 -23.14 -7.48
CA VAL A 368 -2.98 -22.74 -8.70
C VAL A 368 -3.82 -23.89 -9.26
N ARG A 369 -3.30 -25.14 -9.31
CA ARG A 369 -4.09 -26.32 -9.75
C ARG A 369 -5.29 -26.56 -8.83
N PHE A 370 -5.13 -26.41 -7.52
CA PHE A 370 -6.21 -26.55 -6.55
C PHE A 370 -7.28 -25.47 -6.72
N LEU A 371 -6.85 -24.21 -6.86
CA LEU A 371 -7.76 -23.07 -7.02
C LEU A 371 -8.48 -23.07 -8.36
N ASN A 372 -7.81 -23.43 -9.44
CA ASN A 372 -8.43 -23.54 -10.75
C ASN A 372 -9.62 -24.53 -10.72
N LYS A 373 -9.42 -25.68 -10.08
CA LYS A 373 -10.48 -26.67 -9.93
C LYS A 373 -11.66 -26.15 -9.08
N ILE A 374 -11.42 -25.38 -8.03
CA ILE A 374 -12.49 -24.73 -7.26
C ILE A 374 -13.18 -23.67 -8.10
N ALA A 375 -12.42 -22.87 -8.87
CA ALA A 375 -12.98 -21.84 -9.75
C ALA A 375 -13.89 -22.45 -10.83
N GLU A 376 -13.46 -23.56 -11.46
CA GLU A 376 -14.25 -24.32 -12.43
C GLU A 376 -15.56 -24.83 -11.82
N ASP A 377 -15.52 -25.40 -10.59
CA ASP A 377 -16.71 -25.93 -9.91
C ASP A 377 -17.67 -24.83 -9.39
N LEU A 378 -17.21 -23.58 -9.26
CA LEU A 378 -18.02 -22.45 -8.82
C LEU A 378 -18.53 -21.57 -9.98
N GLU A 379 -17.95 -21.66 -11.18
CA GLU A 379 -18.18 -20.73 -12.28
C GLU A 379 -19.64 -20.70 -12.75
N GLU A 380 -20.35 -21.84 -12.77
CA GLU A 380 -21.74 -21.91 -13.19
C GLU A 380 -22.67 -21.15 -12.23
N ASP A 381 -22.45 -21.30 -10.91
CA ASP A 381 -23.30 -20.70 -9.88
C ASP A 381 -22.87 -19.26 -9.55
N TYR A 382 -21.57 -18.97 -9.67
CA TYR A 382 -20.94 -17.68 -9.28
C TYR A 382 -19.99 -17.17 -10.38
N PRO A 383 -20.48 -16.83 -11.58
CA PRO A 383 -19.64 -16.51 -12.75
C PRO A 383 -18.72 -15.29 -12.55
N ASN A 384 -19.11 -14.36 -11.68
CA ASN A 384 -18.38 -13.11 -11.39
C ASN A 384 -17.58 -13.17 -10.09
N LEU A 385 -17.55 -14.32 -9.40
CA LEU A 385 -16.77 -14.45 -8.16
C LEU A 385 -15.28 -14.48 -8.49
N THR A 386 -14.50 -13.62 -7.84
CA THR A 386 -13.04 -13.71 -7.86
C THR A 386 -12.56 -14.59 -6.71
N ILE A 387 -11.70 -15.55 -6.98
CA ILE A 387 -11.01 -16.35 -5.97
C ILE A 387 -9.60 -15.80 -5.81
N ASP A 388 -9.32 -15.25 -4.65
CA ASP A 388 -8.03 -14.64 -4.30
C ASP A 388 -7.12 -15.64 -3.60
N THR A 389 -5.82 -15.60 -3.89
CA THR A 389 -4.79 -16.30 -3.13
C THR A 389 -3.51 -15.48 -3.03
N LEU A 390 -2.71 -15.78 -2.00
CA LEU A 390 -1.43 -15.09 -1.81
C LEU A 390 -0.31 -15.73 -2.65
N ALA A 391 0.46 -14.92 -3.35
CA ALA A 391 1.81 -15.26 -3.81
C ALA A 391 2.79 -14.68 -2.77
N TYR A 392 3.14 -15.51 -1.78
CA TYR A 392 3.79 -15.09 -0.55
C TYR A 392 4.67 -16.20 0.03
N LYS A 393 5.88 -15.86 0.49
CA LYS A 393 6.85 -16.85 1.01
C LYS A 393 7.05 -18.00 0.00
N HIS A 394 6.70 -19.23 0.38
CA HIS A 394 6.90 -20.43 -0.45
C HIS A 394 6.05 -20.45 -1.75
N THR A 395 5.00 -19.64 -1.87
CA THR A 395 4.17 -19.55 -3.09
C THR A 395 4.46 -18.31 -3.94
N GLN A 396 5.46 -17.50 -3.60
CA GLN A 396 5.76 -16.23 -4.28
C GLN A 396 6.11 -16.43 -5.76
N THR A 397 6.91 -17.45 -6.08
CA THR A 397 7.37 -17.72 -7.45
C THR A 397 6.25 -18.31 -8.32
N ALA A 398 6.05 -17.76 -9.51
CA ALA A 398 5.07 -18.23 -10.48
C ALA A 398 5.33 -19.68 -10.94
N PRO A 399 4.29 -20.49 -11.20
CA PRO A 399 4.43 -21.84 -11.75
C PRO A 399 4.84 -21.78 -13.22
N LYS A 400 5.52 -22.82 -13.70
CA LYS A 400 6.01 -22.90 -15.08
C LYS A 400 4.94 -23.34 -16.10
N ILE A 401 3.97 -24.12 -15.69
CA ILE A 401 3.03 -24.82 -16.57
C ILE A 401 1.62 -24.30 -16.41
N THR A 402 1.09 -24.30 -15.17
CA THR A 402 -0.32 -24.04 -14.91
C THR A 402 -0.56 -22.53 -14.80
N LYS A 403 -1.47 -22.01 -15.65
CA LYS A 403 -1.94 -20.64 -15.56
C LYS A 403 -3.13 -20.54 -14.60
N PRO A 404 -3.29 -19.44 -13.86
CA PRO A 404 -4.50 -19.19 -13.09
C PRO A 404 -5.75 -19.16 -13.98
N HIS A 405 -6.87 -19.68 -13.48
CA HIS A 405 -8.18 -19.52 -14.11
C HIS A 405 -8.56 -18.03 -14.15
N LYS A 406 -9.38 -17.59 -15.11
CA LYS A 406 -9.80 -16.18 -15.26
C LYS A 406 -10.42 -15.59 -14.00
N ASN A 407 -11.06 -16.41 -13.17
CA ASN A 407 -11.66 -16.02 -11.89
C ASN A 407 -10.68 -16.16 -10.71
N VAL A 408 -9.43 -16.53 -10.94
CA VAL A 408 -8.39 -16.61 -9.90
C VAL A 408 -7.53 -15.36 -9.93
N CYS A 409 -7.44 -14.69 -8.79
CA CYS A 409 -6.59 -13.53 -8.56
C CYS A 409 -5.34 -13.93 -7.78
N ILE A 410 -4.19 -13.45 -8.20
CA ILE A 410 -2.91 -13.64 -7.51
C ILE A 410 -2.55 -12.36 -6.77
N ARG A 411 -2.55 -12.42 -5.42
CA ARG A 411 -2.14 -11.29 -4.58
C ARG A 411 -0.68 -11.46 -4.16
N LEU A 412 0.22 -10.75 -4.86
CA LEU A 412 1.65 -10.78 -4.62
C LEU A 412 2.03 -9.82 -3.49
N CYS A 413 2.83 -10.29 -2.53
CA CYS A 413 3.19 -9.55 -1.32
C CYS A 413 4.65 -9.09 -1.37
N SER A 414 4.92 -7.78 -1.25
CA SER A 414 6.25 -7.17 -1.32
C SER A 414 7.03 -7.18 0.02
N ILE A 415 6.58 -7.97 1.00
CA ILE A 415 7.08 -7.93 2.40
C ILE A 415 8.61 -8.03 2.55
N THR A 416 9.28 -8.72 1.63
CA THR A 416 10.74 -8.93 1.68
C THR A 416 11.53 -7.91 0.86
N CYS A 417 10.85 -6.97 0.22
CA CYS A 417 11.49 -5.99 -0.65
C CYS A 417 12.31 -4.93 0.10
N CYS A 418 13.13 -4.25 -0.65
CA CYS A 418 13.68 -2.96 -0.31
C CYS A 418 12.70 -1.87 -0.70
N PHE A 419 12.50 -0.90 0.18
CA PHE A 419 11.56 0.21 -0.03
C PHE A 419 12.26 1.55 -0.31
N THR A 420 13.59 1.59 -0.29
CA THR A 420 14.39 2.80 -0.63
C THR A 420 14.94 2.79 -2.05
N HIS A 421 14.80 1.64 -2.76
CA HIS A 421 15.08 1.50 -4.19
C HIS A 421 13.84 1.01 -4.91
N ALA A 422 13.67 1.42 -6.17
CA ALA A 422 12.58 0.91 -6.99
C ALA A 422 12.63 -0.62 -7.14
N ILE A 423 11.48 -1.26 -7.25
CA ILE A 423 11.41 -2.74 -7.38
C ILE A 423 12.16 -3.22 -8.61
N ASN A 424 12.14 -2.45 -9.69
CA ASN A 424 12.82 -2.76 -10.95
C ASN A 424 14.24 -2.18 -11.06
N ASP A 425 14.82 -1.63 -9.98
CA ASP A 425 16.20 -1.18 -9.98
C ASP A 425 17.14 -2.39 -10.16
N PRO A 426 17.91 -2.45 -11.26
CA PRO A 426 18.78 -3.60 -11.55
C PRO A 426 19.93 -3.75 -10.54
N ASN A 427 20.26 -2.69 -9.79
CA ASN A 427 21.32 -2.70 -8.79
C ASN A 427 20.83 -3.15 -7.42
N CYS A 428 19.50 -3.17 -7.18
CA CYS A 428 18.93 -3.60 -5.92
C CYS A 428 18.81 -5.13 -5.83
N THR A 429 19.79 -5.76 -5.19
CA THR A 429 19.83 -7.23 -5.03
C THR A 429 18.63 -7.76 -4.23
N ARG A 430 18.10 -6.98 -3.30
CA ARG A 430 16.93 -7.35 -2.46
C ARG A 430 15.64 -7.40 -3.28
N ASN A 431 15.44 -6.49 -4.23
CA ASN A 431 14.25 -6.41 -5.06
C ASN A 431 14.25 -7.38 -6.25
N LYS A 432 15.44 -7.85 -6.66
CA LYS A 432 15.60 -8.66 -7.86
C LYS A 432 14.62 -9.84 -7.95
N LYS A 433 14.48 -10.61 -6.86
CA LYS A 433 13.61 -11.79 -6.85
C LYS A 433 12.14 -11.43 -7.01
N PHE A 434 11.68 -10.39 -6.30
CA PHE A 434 10.29 -9.93 -6.41
C PHE A 434 9.99 -9.36 -7.80
N CYS A 435 10.91 -8.58 -8.36
CA CYS A 435 10.80 -8.07 -9.73
C CYS A 435 10.63 -9.21 -10.75
N GLU A 436 11.48 -10.24 -10.67
CA GLU A 436 11.40 -11.43 -11.53
C GLU A 436 10.08 -12.19 -11.36
N ASP A 437 9.60 -12.33 -10.11
CA ASP A 437 8.34 -13.02 -9.80
C ASP A 437 7.14 -12.25 -10.33
N LEU A 438 7.09 -10.91 -10.16
CA LEU A 438 5.99 -10.09 -10.70
C LEU A 438 5.93 -10.18 -12.22
N ILE A 439 7.08 -10.03 -12.91
CA ILE A 439 7.16 -10.19 -14.36
C ILE A 439 6.72 -11.60 -14.81
N ALA A 440 7.06 -12.63 -14.04
CA ALA A 440 6.68 -14.00 -14.35
C ALA A 440 5.16 -14.23 -14.17
N TRP A 441 4.57 -13.73 -13.10
CA TRP A 441 3.13 -13.75 -12.87
C TRP A 441 2.37 -12.94 -13.92
N GLY A 442 2.85 -11.75 -14.30
CA GLY A 442 2.26 -10.90 -15.34
C GLY A 442 2.16 -11.55 -16.72
N LYS A 443 3.01 -12.57 -17.00
CA LYS A 443 2.94 -13.35 -18.26
C LYS A 443 1.86 -14.41 -18.29
N ILE A 444 1.31 -14.78 -17.15
CA ILE A 444 0.38 -15.92 -17.02
C ILE A 444 -0.93 -15.57 -16.32
N CYS A 445 -1.06 -14.38 -15.76
CA CYS A 445 -2.23 -13.91 -15.02
C CYS A 445 -2.53 -12.45 -15.36
N ASP A 446 -3.77 -12.16 -15.75
CA ASP A 446 -4.26 -10.79 -16.03
C ASP A 446 -4.96 -10.16 -14.81
N ASN A 447 -5.07 -10.88 -13.69
CA ASN A 447 -5.71 -10.43 -12.46
C ASN A 447 -4.71 -10.51 -11.30
N ILE A 448 -3.79 -9.54 -11.25
CA ILE A 448 -2.77 -9.44 -10.20
C ILE A 448 -3.15 -8.33 -9.25
N HIS A 449 -3.19 -8.65 -7.98
CA HIS A 449 -3.28 -7.70 -6.88
C HIS A 449 -1.90 -7.57 -6.20
N ILE A 450 -1.56 -6.39 -5.71
CA ILE A 450 -0.37 -6.20 -4.88
C ILE A 450 -0.80 -5.90 -3.44
N TRP A 451 -0.25 -6.67 -2.51
CA TRP A 451 -0.17 -6.29 -1.12
C TRP A 451 1.19 -5.66 -0.89
N ASP A 452 1.22 -4.34 -0.88
CA ASP A 452 2.43 -3.57 -0.65
C ASP A 452 2.55 -3.14 0.82
N TYR A 453 3.76 -2.80 1.23
CA TYR A 453 4.08 -2.36 2.58
C TYR A 453 4.77 -0.99 2.49
N THR A 454 4.23 0.02 3.17
CA THR A 454 4.62 1.40 2.87
C THR A 454 5.16 2.17 4.06
N THR A 455 5.40 1.50 5.17
CA THR A 455 5.97 2.07 6.40
C THR A 455 6.88 1.04 7.09
N ASP A 456 7.65 1.49 8.09
CA ASP A 456 8.38 0.59 8.99
C ASP A 456 7.45 0.09 10.10
N PHE A 457 7.13 -1.20 10.12
CA PHE A 457 6.18 -1.78 11.07
C PHE A 457 6.74 -1.99 12.48
N HIS A 458 8.08 -1.96 12.65
CA HIS A 458 8.71 -1.92 13.97
C HIS A 458 8.87 -0.50 14.51
N TYR A 459 8.87 0.52 13.62
CA TYR A 459 9.18 1.90 13.99
C TYR A 459 8.33 2.91 13.21
N TYR A 460 7.00 2.95 13.44
CA TYR A 460 6.08 3.94 12.81
C TYR A 460 6.47 5.41 13.02
N ILE A 461 7.41 5.65 13.93
CA ILE A 461 7.93 6.97 14.28
C ILE A 461 9.26 7.28 13.58
N SER A 462 9.87 6.34 12.87
CA SER A 462 11.17 6.55 12.23
C SER A 462 11.05 7.06 10.79
N THR A 463 12.09 7.71 10.31
CA THR A 463 12.22 8.06 8.89
C THR A 463 12.16 6.79 8.03
N PHE A 464 11.22 6.78 7.07
CA PHE A 464 11.08 5.73 6.07
C PHE A 464 11.10 6.36 4.68
N ALA A 465 12.28 6.39 4.06
CA ALA A 465 12.59 7.20 2.89
C ALA A 465 12.10 6.59 1.58
N ASN A 466 10.79 6.34 1.44
CA ASN A 466 10.19 5.70 0.26
C ASN A 466 9.30 6.62 -0.59
N LEU A 467 9.21 7.91 -0.27
CA LEU A 467 8.28 8.83 -0.93
C LEU A 467 8.53 8.97 -2.45
N PHE A 468 9.74 8.76 -2.93
CA PHE A 468 10.03 8.76 -4.37
C PHE A 468 9.95 7.37 -5.00
N THR A 469 10.28 6.32 -4.26
CA THR A 469 10.20 4.94 -4.74
C THR A 469 8.78 4.45 -4.95
N ILE A 470 7.81 4.91 -4.16
CA ILE A 470 6.39 4.56 -4.39
C ILE A 470 5.89 5.04 -5.76
N TYR A 471 6.44 6.13 -6.30
CA TYR A 471 6.13 6.62 -7.65
C TYR A 471 6.62 5.61 -8.71
N ASP A 472 7.89 5.23 -8.65
CA ASP A 472 8.48 4.29 -9.61
C ASP A 472 7.84 2.90 -9.54
N ASN A 473 7.57 2.43 -8.32
CA ASN A 473 6.92 1.15 -8.07
C ASN A 473 5.50 1.12 -8.64
N MET A 474 4.73 2.21 -8.53
CA MET A 474 3.37 2.26 -9.02
C MET A 474 3.30 2.11 -10.54
N GLN A 475 4.20 2.77 -11.28
CA GLN A 475 4.31 2.61 -12.73
C GLN A 475 4.67 1.16 -13.09
N PHE A 476 5.68 0.60 -12.41
CA PHE A 476 6.11 -0.77 -12.66
C PHE A 476 5.01 -1.80 -12.36
N PHE A 477 4.19 -1.59 -11.34
CA PHE A 477 3.02 -2.42 -11.06
C PHE A 477 2.00 -2.34 -12.19
N ALA A 478 1.66 -1.13 -12.63
CA ALA A 478 0.71 -0.93 -13.73
C ALA A 478 1.18 -1.57 -15.05
N GLU A 479 2.48 -1.53 -15.34
CA GLU A 479 3.09 -2.15 -16.53
C GLU A 479 3.10 -3.69 -16.48
N ASN A 480 2.84 -4.30 -15.31
CA ASN A 480 2.87 -5.76 -15.10
C ASN A 480 1.51 -6.35 -14.72
N ASN A 481 0.41 -5.84 -15.32
CA ASN A 481 -0.95 -6.35 -15.16
C ASN A 481 -1.51 -6.28 -13.73
N VAL A 482 -1.00 -5.36 -12.91
CA VAL A 482 -1.57 -5.12 -11.58
C VAL A 482 -2.85 -4.32 -11.72
N VAL A 483 -3.97 -4.91 -11.32
CA VAL A 483 -5.31 -4.31 -11.43
C VAL A 483 -5.89 -3.86 -10.11
N SER A 484 -5.26 -4.22 -8.99
CA SER A 484 -5.69 -3.83 -7.63
C SER A 484 -4.49 -3.65 -6.70
N MET A 485 -4.60 -2.67 -5.81
CA MET A 485 -3.53 -2.33 -4.87
C MET A 485 -4.03 -2.25 -3.44
N PHE A 486 -3.23 -2.80 -2.53
CA PHE A 486 -3.37 -2.69 -1.09
C PHE A 486 -2.04 -2.23 -0.45
N PRO A 487 -1.67 -0.94 -0.52
CA PRO A 487 -0.54 -0.39 0.24
C PRO A 487 -0.87 -0.34 1.73
N GLN A 488 -0.28 -1.27 2.49
CA GLN A 488 -0.46 -1.31 3.94
C GLN A 488 0.42 -0.26 4.61
N GLY A 489 -0.20 0.57 5.44
CA GLY A 489 0.45 1.54 6.28
C GLY A 489 0.03 1.43 7.75
N ASN A 490 0.27 2.47 8.55
CA ASN A 490 -0.13 2.52 9.95
C ASN A 490 -1.64 2.80 10.09
N SER A 491 -2.40 1.81 10.55
CA SER A 491 -3.85 1.91 10.78
C SER A 491 -4.25 2.09 12.25
N GLN A 492 -3.32 1.93 13.21
CA GLN A 492 -3.64 1.92 14.64
C GLN A 492 -3.61 3.31 15.28
N GLY A 493 -3.01 4.31 14.65
CA GLY A 493 -2.87 5.67 15.12
C GLY A 493 -2.06 6.51 14.15
N TYR A 494 -1.75 7.75 14.51
CA TYR A 494 -0.88 8.60 13.68
C TYR A 494 0.54 8.07 13.67
N SER A 495 1.28 8.31 12.59
CA SER A 495 2.73 8.10 12.52
C SER A 495 3.46 9.33 13.03
N GLY A 496 4.69 9.15 13.49
CA GLY A 496 5.57 10.27 13.86
C GLY A 496 6.47 10.75 12.72
N GLU A 497 6.07 10.42 11.47
CA GLU A 497 6.79 10.77 10.24
C GLU A 497 5.81 11.32 9.18
N PHE A 498 5.91 11.00 7.90
CA PHE A 498 5.11 11.57 6.81
C PHE A 498 3.91 10.68 6.40
N GLY A 499 3.23 10.03 7.33
CA GLY A 499 2.16 9.07 7.05
C GLY A 499 1.00 9.63 6.26
N GLU A 500 0.49 10.82 6.61
CA GLU A 500 -0.63 11.46 5.91
C GLU A 500 -0.25 11.90 4.49
N LEU A 501 0.97 12.41 4.29
CA LEU A 501 1.51 12.71 2.97
C LEU A 501 1.58 11.45 2.12
N ARG A 502 2.11 10.36 2.68
CA ARG A 502 2.24 9.09 1.97
C ARG A 502 0.88 8.53 1.59
N ALA A 503 -0.11 8.56 2.48
CA ALA A 503 -1.48 8.12 2.19
C ALA A 503 -2.09 8.94 1.02
N TYR A 504 -1.93 10.26 1.03
CA TYR A 504 -2.41 11.14 -0.04
C TYR A 504 -1.73 10.82 -1.38
N LEU A 505 -0.40 10.73 -1.40
CA LEU A 505 0.35 10.44 -2.62
C LEU A 505 0.03 9.06 -3.20
N LEU A 506 -0.10 8.03 -2.34
CA LEU A 506 -0.52 6.70 -2.75
C LEU A 506 -1.92 6.70 -3.36
N ALA A 507 -2.87 7.44 -2.79
CA ALA A 507 -4.20 7.57 -3.36
C ALA A 507 -4.17 8.21 -4.75
N LYS A 508 -3.37 9.28 -4.95
CA LYS A 508 -3.20 9.92 -6.28
C LYS A 508 -2.56 8.99 -7.29
N LEU A 509 -1.48 8.29 -6.91
CA LEU A 509 -0.79 7.33 -7.77
C LEU A 509 -1.66 6.12 -8.15
N MET A 510 -2.48 5.60 -7.23
CA MET A 510 -3.40 4.51 -7.55
C MET A 510 -4.52 4.96 -8.51
N CYS A 511 -4.90 6.24 -8.48
CA CYS A 511 -5.87 6.79 -9.43
C CYS A 511 -5.25 7.06 -10.80
N ASP A 512 -3.99 7.51 -10.83
CA ASP A 512 -3.23 7.77 -12.05
C ASP A 512 -1.78 7.28 -11.89
N PRO A 513 -1.51 6.00 -12.16
CA PRO A 513 -0.18 5.43 -12.03
C PRO A 513 0.82 5.97 -13.07
N TYR A 514 0.33 6.63 -14.12
CA TYR A 514 1.15 7.18 -15.20
C TYR A 514 1.30 8.71 -15.13
N MET A 515 0.88 9.35 -14.03
CA MET A 515 1.12 10.77 -13.84
C MET A 515 2.61 11.10 -14.00
N SER A 516 2.92 12.28 -14.49
CA SER A 516 4.32 12.72 -14.64
C SER A 516 5.00 12.92 -13.27
N ARG A 517 6.34 12.85 -13.25
CA ARG A 517 7.10 13.19 -12.02
C ARG A 517 6.88 14.63 -11.57
N GLU A 518 6.60 15.53 -12.49
CA GLU A 518 6.26 16.92 -12.19
C GLU A 518 4.92 17.01 -11.47
N GLU A 519 3.88 16.35 -11.97
CA GLU A 519 2.57 16.29 -11.30
C GLU A 519 2.66 15.65 -9.93
N TYR A 520 3.40 14.53 -9.80
CA TYR A 520 3.66 13.91 -8.52
C TYR A 520 4.37 14.86 -7.54
N SER A 521 5.40 15.56 -7.99
CA SER A 521 6.12 16.55 -7.19
C SER A 521 5.20 17.73 -6.80
N ASN A 522 4.32 18.16 -7.71
CA ASN A 522 3.34 19.21 -7.42
C ASN A 522 2.33 18.77 -6.37
N HIS A 523 1.79 17.54 -6.44
CA HIS A 523 0.93 16.98 -5.39
C HIS A 523 1.64 16.94 -4.03
N MET A 524 2.91 16.53 -3.98
CA MET A 524 3.71 16.55 -2.76
C MET A 524 3.86 17.99 -2.22
N ASN A 525 4.24 18.95 -3.06
CA ASN A 525 4.46 20.34 -2.65
C ASN A 525 3.16 21.01 -2.19
N GLU A 526 2.03 20.80 -2.90
CA GLU A 526 0.71 21.29 -2.50
C GLU A 526 0.32 20.75 -1.12
N PHE A 527 0.52 19.45 -0.89
CA PHE A 527 0.27 18.84 0.42
C PHE A 527 1.15 19.48 1.50
N LEU A 528 2.46 19.52 1.29
CA LEU A 528 3.42 20.05 2.26
C LEU A 528 3.09 21.49 2.64
N LYS A 529 2.78 22.33 1.66
CA LYS A 529 2.41 23.73 1.88
C LYS A 529 1.13 23.86 2.71
N ALA A 530 0.09 23.11 2.38
CA ALA A 530 -1.17 23.14 3.10
C ALA A 530 -1.05 22.60 4.53
N TYR A 531 -0.25 21.54 4.72
CA TYR A 531 -0.16 20.79 5.96
C TYR A 531 0.83 21.42 6.95
N TYR A 532 1.98 21.94 6.48
CA TYR A 532 3.04 22.49 7.33
C TYR A 532 3.16 24.03 7.29
N GLY A 533 2.34 24.70 6.48
CA GLY A 533 2.37 26.17 6.36
C GLY A 533 3.63 26.67 5.67
N GLU A 534 4.06 27.89 5.99
CA GLU A 534 5.17 28.58 5.31
C GLU A 534 6.54 27.89 5.50
N GLY A 535 6.65 26.95 6.44
CA GLY A 535 7.88 26.17 6.69
C GLY A 535 8.03 24.94 5.79
N TRP A 536 7.13 24.70 4.85
CA TRP A 536 7.05 23.49 4.03
C TRP A 536 8.30 23.19 3.19
N GLU A 537 9.00 24.22 2.72
CA GLU A 537 10.21 24.04 1.91
C GLU A 537 11.34 23.38 2.70
N SER A 538 11.45 23.68 4.00
CA SER A 538 12.40 23.02 4.89
C SER A 538 12.06 21.54 5.10
N ILE A 539 10.78 21.21 5.22
CA ILE A 539 10.32 19.81 5.27
C ILE A 539 10.63 19.09 3.96
N ARG A 540 10.37 19.75 2.81
CA ARG A 540 10.71 19.20 1.49
C ARG A 540 12.22 18.93 1.35
N ALA A 541 13.08 19.86 1.81
CA ALA A 541 14.52 19.67 1.79
C ALA A 541 14.98 18.50 2.69
N PHE A 542 14.32 18.28 3.83
CA PHE A 542 14.56 17.10 4.68
C PHE A 542 14.18 15.79 3.94
N ILE A 543 13.01 15.75 3.29
CA ILE A 543 12.56 14.60 2.49
C ILE A 543 13.55 14.32 1.36
N ASP A 544 13.93 15.34 0.60
CA ASP A 544 14.86 15.20 -0.53
C ASP A 544 16.22 14.66 -0.07
N LYS A 545 16.77 15.22 1.03
CA LYS A 545 18.08 14.81 1.54
C LYS A 545 18.06 13.40 2.15
N THR A 546 17.05 13.04 2.91
CA THR A 546 16.94 11.69 3.46
C THR A 546 16.71 10.64 2.36
N SER A 547 15.96 10.98 1.31
CA SER A 547 15.77 10.11 0.15
C SER A 547 17.08 9.94 -0.65
N GLU A 548 17.86 11.01 -0.84
CA GLU A 548 19.18 10.95 -1.48
C GLU A 548 20.12 10.02 -0.70
N LEU A 549 20.22 10.21 0.62
CA LEU A 549 21.08 9.39 1.48
C LEU A 549 20.64 7.91 1.44
N ALA A 550 19.35 7.65 1.53
CA ALA A 550 18.81 6.30 1.52
C ALA A 550 19.01 5.59 0.17
N ALA A 551 18.87 6.30 -0.95
CA ALA A 551 19.13 5.76 -2.29
C ALA A 551 20.60 5.40 -2.53
N ASN A 552 21.53 6.11 -1.86
CA ASN A 552 22.97 5.84 -1.93
C ASN A 552 23.43 4.85 -0.85
N GLY A 553 22.56 4.53 0.10
CA GLY A 553 22.87 3.67 1.24
C GLY A 553 22.99 2.19 0.85
N GLY A 554 24.15 1.58 1.17
CA GLY A 554 24.29 0.15 1.22
C GLY A 554 24.33 -0.31 2.67
N TYR A 555 23.67 -1.45 2.95
CA TYR A 555 23.65 -2.01 4.28
C TYR A 555 25.04 -2.45 4.72
N LYS A 556 25.61 -1.83 5.74
CA LYS A 556 26.77 -2.34 6.47
C LYS A 556 26.33 -2.55 7.92
N LEU A 557 26.19 -3.82 8.31
CA LEU A 557 26.06 -4.15 9.73
C LEU A 557 27.34 -3.69 10.44
N ASP A 558 27.23 -2.69 11.31
CA ASP A 558 28.32 -2.33 12.20
C ASP A 558 28.72 -3.54 13.03
N GLY A 559 29.89 -4.07 12.78
CA GLY A 559 30.61 -4.99 13.65
C GLY A 559 30.40 -6.48 13.45
N ASN A 560 29.81 -6.95 12.34
CA ASN A 560 29.89 -8.37 11.96
C ASN A 560 30.81 -8.50 10.74
N GLU A 561 32.01 -9.09 10.94
CA GLU A 561 33.05 -9.26 9.91
C GLU A 561 32.70 -10.27 8.81
N ASN A 562 31.46 -10.75 8.74
CA ASN A 562 30.98 -11.59 7.65
C ASN A 562 30.30 -10.71 6.59
N GLU A 563 31.10 -10.10 5.74
CA GLU A 563 30.71 -9.22 4.62
C GLU A 563 29.87 -9.90 3.51
N THR A 564 29.41 -11.12 3.65
CA THR A 564 28.77 -11.87 2.56
C THR A 564 27.27 -11.64 2.44
N ASP A 565 26.60 -10.97 3.41
CA ASP A 565 25.15 -10.76 3.42
C ASP A 565 24.77 -9.26 3.53
N ALA A 566 25.45 -8.39 2.79
CA ALA A 566 25.04 -7.00 2.69
C ALA A 566 23.65 -6.92 2.01
N VAL A 567 22.60 -6.72 2.80
CA VAL A 567 21.24 -6.55 2.28
C VAL A 567 21.09 -5.12 1.77
N CYS A 568 20.74 -4.95 0.50
CA CYS A 568 20.55 -3.67 -0.13
C CYS A 568 19.31 -2.93 0.43
N GLY A 569 19.47 -1.69 0.86
CA GLY A 569 18.38 -0.78 1.25
C GLY A 569 17.60 -1.18 2.50
N GLN A 570 16.42 -0.60 2.69
CA GLN A 570 15.57 -0.73 3.89
C GLN A 570 14.38 -1.63 3.67
N GLY A 571 14.17 -2.60 4.57
CA GLY A 571 12.94 -3.38 4.70
C GLY A 571 12.01 -2.81 5.77
N ILE A 572 10.83 -3.41 5.88
CA ILE A 572 9.75 -2.93 6.75
C ILE A 572 9.91 -3.24 8.25
N TYR A 573 10.97 -3.92 8.63
CA TYR A 573 11.30 -4.27 10.02
C TYR A 573 12.74 -3.91 10.38
N ASP A 574 13.44 -3.20 9.50
CA ASP A 574 14.84 -2.86 9.67
C ASP A 574 15.02 -1.72 10.67
N HIS A 575 16.15 -1.67 11.33
CA HIS A 575 16.45 -0.60 12.28
C HIS A 575 16.60 0.76 11.55
N PRO A 576 16.18 1.91 12.14
CA PRO A 576 16.22 3.23 11.49
C PRO A 576 17.59 3.68 10.97
N LEU A 577 18.68 3.19 11.57
CA LEU A 577 20.06 3.50 11.13
C LEU A 577 20.63 2.46 10.14
N THR A 578 19.76 1.63 9.54
CA THR A 578 20.19 0.57 8.63
C THR A 578 20.64 1.13 7.28
N VAL A 579 19.83 1.98 6.65
CA VAL A 579 20.07 2.47 5.31
C VAL A 579 20.79 3.82 5.29
N ILE A 580 20.37 4.76 6.16
CA ILE A 580 21.10 5.98 6.43
C ILE A 580 21.94 5.73 7.68
N THR A 581 23.23 5.65 7.51
CA THR A 581 24.15 5.27 8.58
C THR A 581 24.24 6.35 9.68
N ARG A 582 24.67 5.92 10.87
CA ARG A 582 24.95 6.86 11.97
C ARG A 582 25.87 7.99 11.55
N GLN A 583 26.91 7.70 10.75
CA GLN A 583 27.87 8.71 10.31
C GLN A 583 27.23 9.72 9.34
N GLU A 584 26.42 9.24 8.38
CA GLU A 584 25.71 10.13 7.45
C GLU A 584 24.73 11.06 8.19
N TYR A 585 24.05 10.57 9.23
CA TYR A 585 23.23 11.42 10.07
C TYR A 585 24.05 12.44 10.86
N LEU A 586 25.20 12.06 11.43
CA LEU A 586 26.10 12.99 12.13
C LEU A 586 26.67 14.05 11.18
N ASP A 587 27.05 13.69 9.97
CA ASP A 587 27.59 14.61 8.97
C ASP A 587 26.54 15.64 8.51
N ASN A 588 25.24 15.32 8.63
CA ASN A 588 24.12 16.19 8.25
C ASN A 588 23.33 16.74 9.46
N GLU A 589 23.74 16.48 10.70
CA GLU A 589 22.97 16.79 11.90
C GLU A 589 22.62 18.29 12.01
N ALA A 590 23.59 19.14 11.84
CA ALA A 590 23.39 20.59 11.91
C ALA A 590 22.43 21.09 10.82
N TYR A 591 22.51 20.51 9.64
CA TYR A 591 21.60 20.84 8.53
C TYR A 591 20.16 20.39 8.82
N PHE A 592 19.96 19.19 9.31
CA PHE A 592 18.64 18.70 9.69
C PHE A 592 18.05 19.48 10.88
N ASP A 593 18.85 19.84 11.86
CA ASP A 593 18.40 20.68 12.98
C ASP A 593 17.94 22.07 12.48
N GLU A 594 18.65 22.69 11.54
CA GLU A 594 18.25 23.95 10.92
C GLU A 594 16.94 23.82 10.14
N LEU A 595 16.78 22.76 9.36
CA LEU A 595 15.55 22.52 8.58
C LEU A 595 14.32 22.41 9.50
N TRP A 596 14.40 21.58 10.54
CA TRP A 596 13.28 21.39 11.47
C TRP A 596 13.01 22.63 12.32
N ALA A 597 14.05 23.33 12.77
CA ALA A 597 13.90 24.60 13.50
C ALA A 597 13.22 25.67 12.62
N THR A 598 13.61 25.78 11.34
CA THR A 598 13.02 26.71 10.39
C THR A 598 11.57 26.34 10.09
N ALA A 599 11.28 25.06 9.85
CA ALA A 599 9.93 24.59 9.63
C ALA A 599 9.01 24.95 10.81
N LEU A 600 9.44 24.68 12.03
CA LEU A 600 8.67 24.99 13.24
C LEU A 600 8.47 26.50 13.44
N ALA A 601 9.50 27.30 13.21
CA ALA A 601 9.41 28.75 13.34
C ALA A 601 8.44 29.41 12.36
N LEU A 602 8.27 28.82 11.16
CA LEU A 602 7.40 29.32 10.11
C LEU A 602 6.01 28.63 10.07
N ALA A 603 5.80 27.60 10.89
CA ALA A 603 4.59 26.78 10.85
C ALA A 603 3.28 27.52 11.19
N GLY A 604 3.36 28.57 12.02
CA GLY A 604 2.17 29.31 12.47
C GLY A 604 1.15 28.39 13.18
N ASP A 605 -0.06 28.33 12.68
CA ASP A 605 -1.14 27.47 13.18
C ASP A 605 -0.97 25.98 12.80
N ARG A 606 0.09 25.65 12.07
CA ARG A 606 0.47 24.29 11.66
C ARG A 606 1.56 23.66 12.52
N ALA A 607 1.98 24.31 13.61
CA ALA A 607 3.06 23.85 14.47
C ALA A 607 2.88 22.42 14.99
N GLU A 608 1.66 22.06 15.37
CA GLU A 608 1.31 20.69 15.82
C GLU A 608 1.67 19.61 14.77
N TYR A 609 1.43 19.87 13.50
CA TYR A 609 1.76 18.93 12.42
C TYR A 609 3.26 18.82 12.21
N VAL A 610 3.99 19.94 12.30
CA VAL A 610 5.46 19.95 12.23
C VAL A 610 6.06 19.21 13.42
N GLU A 611 5.61 19.46 14.64
CA GLU A 611 6.07 18.77 15.86
C GLU A 611 5.85 17.26 15.78
N ARG A 612 4.69 16.81 15.27
CA ARG A 612 4.40 15.40 15.10
C ARG A 612 5.35 14.75 14.09
N SER A 613 5.54 15.33 12.92
CA SER A 613 6.43 14.76 11.90
C SER A 613 7.91 14.89 12.27
N MET A 614 8.29 15.87 13.11
CA MET A 614 9.65 16.01 13.63
C MET A 614 10.04 14.90 14.61
N MET A 615 9.09 14.11 15.11
CA MET A 615 9.38 13.00 16.02
C MET A 615 10.35 11.98 15.41
N GLN A 616 10.33 11.80 14.08
CA GLN A 616 11.30 10.96 13.37
C GLN A 616 12.75 11.46 13.54
N TRP A 617 12.97 12.78 13.50
CA TRP A 617 14.28 13.36 13.70
C TRP A 617 14.69 13.31 15.17
N ARG A 618 13.78 13.57 16.09
CA ARG A 618 14.02 13.45 17.55
C ARG A 618 14.39 12.00 17.91
N LEU A 619 13.72 11.00 17.35
CA LEU A 619 14.09 9.60 17.54
C LEU A 619 15.50 9.32 17.01
N THR A 620 15.80 9.77 15.79
CA THR A 620 17.12 9.60 15.18
C THR A 620 18.20 10.24 16.08
N LYS A 621 17.99 11.44 16.60
CA LYS A 621 18.92 12.09 17.53
C LYS A 621 19.13 11.31 18.83
N LEU A 622 18.13 10.61 19.33
CA LEU A 622 18.30 9.73 20.49
C LEU A 622 19.21 8.53 20.20
N TYR A 623 19.25 8.04 18.96
CA TYR A 623 20.23 7.02 18.55
C TYR A 623 21.64 7.60 18.35
N LEU A 624 21.76 8.88 17.98
CA LEU A 624 23.05 9.58 17.83
C LEU A 624 23.62 9.99 19.20
N HIS A 625 22.77 10.54 20.05
CA HIS A 625 23.09 11.16 21.34
C HIS A 625 22.08 10.72 22.41
N PRO A 626 22.24 9.54 23.04
CA PRO A 626 21.31 9.04 24.03
C PRO A 626 21.07 10.00 25.17
N ASN A 627 19.78 10.30 25.43
CA ASN A 627 19.34 11.20 26.48
C ASN A 627 18.02 10.72 27.08
N ALA A 628 18.02 10.26 28.32
CA ALA A 628 16.86 9.67 28.98
C ALA A 628 15.71 10.67 29.20
N GLU A 629 16.00 11.93 29.45
CA GLU A 629 14.98 12.99 29.64
C GLU A 629 14.27 13.27 28.31
N GLU A 630 15.03 13.43 27.21
CA GLU A 630 14.46 13.64 25.88
C GLU A 630 13.71 12.39 25.38
N ALA A 631 14.17 11.17 25.71
CA ALA A 631 13.47 9.95 25.38
C ALA A 631 12.09 9.90 26.07
N GLN A 632 12.02 10.23 27.38
CA GLN A 632 10.75 10.30 28.09
C GLN A 632 9.83 11.37 27.49
N LYS A 633 10.39 12.54 27.17
CA LYS A 633 9.61 13.61 26.54
C LYS A 633 9.06 13.21 25.19
N LEU A 634 9.84 12.53 24.34
CA LEU A 634 9.37 12.00 23.05
C LEU A 634 8.22 11.01 23.24
N ILE A 635 8.30 10.13 24.24
CA ILE A 635 7.23 9.18 24.57
C ILE A 635 5.94 9.92 24.97
N ASP A 636 6.04 10.92 25.81
CA ASP A 636 4.89 11.69 26.31
C ASP A 636 4.25 12.51 25.18
N ASP A 637 5.05 13.15 24.33
CA ASP A 637 4.60 13.90 23.16
C ASP A 637 3.91 12.97 22.14
N ALA A 638 4.48 11.80 21.87
CA ALA A 638 3.90 10.80 20.96
C ALA A 638 2.54 10.31 21.47
N LYS A 639 2.42 10.03 22.78
CA LYS A 639 1.14 9.66 23.40
C LYS A 639 0.10 10.79 23.27
N ALA A 640 0.49 12.02 23.54
CA ALA A 640 -0.37 13.18 23.44
C ALA A 640 -0.88 13.43 22.01
N ALA A 641 -0.02 13.18 21.01
CA ALA A 641 -0.34 13.34 19.60
C ALA A 641 -1.06 12.12 18.98
N GLY A 642 -1.35 11.05 19.76
CA GLY A 642 -1.97 9.83 19.24
C GLY A 642 -1.07 9.02 18.30
N VAL A 643 0.26 9.22 18.39
CA VAL A 643 1.25 8.50 17.59
C VAL A 643 1.45 7.10 18.15
N VAL A 644 1.41 6.10 17.28
CA VAL A 644 1.63 4.69 17.61
C VAL A 644 3.07 4.33 17.28
N TRP A 645 3.71 3.56 18.16
CA TRP A 645 5.13 3.22 18.05
C TRP A 645 5.42 2.15 16.99
N LYS A 646 4.63 1.08 17.00
CA LYS A 646 4.81 -0.06 16.09
C LYS A 646 3.51 -0.85 15.91
N GLU A 647 3.49 -1.75 14.94
CA GLU A 647 2.37 -2.65 14.69
C GLU A 647 1.94 -3.44 15.93
N GLY A 648 0.63 -3.60 16.14
CA GLY A 648 0.04 -4.33 17.24
C GLY A 648 0.18 -3.67 18.63
N GLN A 649 0.75 -2.47 18.72
CA GLN A 649 0.87 -1.72 19.97
C GLN A 649 0.17 -0.36 19.86
N PRO A 650 -1.10 -0.26 20.26
CA PRO A 650 -1.89 0.96 20.10
C PRO A 650 -1.45 2.14 20.98
N ASN A 651 -0.46 1.93 21.86
CA ASN A 651 0.10 3.00 22.69
C ASN A 651 1.60 2.79 22.89
N VAL A 652 2.38 3.87 22.88
CA VAL A 652 3.76 3.87 23.39
C VAL A 652 3.71 3.54 24.86
N GLN A 653 3.90 2.27 25.23
CA GLN A 653 3.46 1.77 26.55
C GLN A 653 4.42 1.97 27.68
N SER A 654 5.64 2.36 27.50
CA SER A 654 6.56 2.66 28.62
C SER A 654 8.02 2.78 28.18
N ASP A 655 8.88 3.31 29.07
CA ASP A 655 10.34 3.28 29.06
C ASP A 655 10.96 1.97 28.59
N SER A 656 10.22 0.87 28.69
CA SER A 656 10.72 -0.45 28.31
C SER A 656 10.95 -0.62 26.82
N ASP A 657 10.27 0.14 25.95
CA ASP A 657 10.39 -0.03 24.51
C ASP A 657 11.52 0.84 23.90
N LEU A 658 11.76 2.01 24.43
CA LEU A 658 12.95 2.82 24.08
C LEU A 658 14.19 2.41 24.89
N SER A 659 14.03 2.14 26.19
CA SER A 659 15.16 1.80 27.06
C SER A 659 15.58 0.33 26.99
N LYS A 660 14.72 -0.56 26.49
CA LYS A 660 15.01 -2.00 26.31
C LYS A 660 15.25 -2.40 24.86
N SER A 661 15.13 -1.46 23.89
CA SER A 661 15.66 -1.74 22.58
C SER A 661 17.15 -2.07 22.73
N PRO A 662 17.59 -3.29 22.41
CA PRO A 662 19.02 -3.64 22.52
C PRO A 662 19.91 -2.73 21.69
N TYR A 663 19.33 -1.95 20.78
CA TYR A 663 20.00 -0.96 19.94
C TYR A 663 20.18 0.41 20.62
N TYR A 664 19.25 0.84 21.47
CA TYR A 664 19.39 2.07 22.23
C TYR A 664 20.67 2.08 23.08
N TRP A 665 21.02 0.94 23.70
CA TRP A 665 22.20 0.79 24.53
C TRP A 665 23.46 0.33 23.76
N LYS A 666 23.29 -0.36 22.64
CA LYS A 666 24.43 -0.90 21.87
C LYS A 666 25.13 0.19 21.04
N TYR A 667 24.40 1.22 20.59
CA TYR A 667 24.92 2.32 19.78
C TYR A 667 24.99 3.65 20.53
N GLY A 668 24.51 3.74 21.76
CA GLY A 668 24.51 4.90 22.62
C GLY A 668 25.53 4.87 23.77
N ALA A 669 26.40 3.87 23.84
CA ALA A 669 27.50 3.77 24.82
C ALA A 669 28.87 3.94 24.14
#